data_95d631aabeae6cd38138d398db167a3b
#
_entry.id   95d631aabeae6cd38138d398db167a3b
#
_cell.length_a   1.000
_cell.length_b   1.000
_cell.length_c   1.000
_cell.angle_alpha   90.00
_cell.angle_beta   90.00
_cell.angle_gamma   90.00
#
_symmetry.space_group_name_H-M   'P 1'
#
loop_
_entity.id
_entity.type
_entity.pdbx_description
1 polymer ?
#
loop_
_entity_poly.entity_id
_entity_poly.type
_entity_poly.pdbx_seq_one_letter_code
_entity_poly.pdbx_strand_id
1 'polypeptide(L)'
;MKKMSKKLAAIVLLMGIGWISSIHASILHSIKSEEIITKGATHINEKLLTDKGWRNVNILKIDLADSNILLKPMESATGLERQNILQMVQDSGAVAGVNADYFDMGSSNSPSLGMLIEDGKLLHGYNSNFSSLGIKKNMATFMIDQSNLPSMEYYGINVQIKANDVLVGEAEAKNIVPTSVKRPIVLDSTYYETTSDIIAKHPTLYTLVVENGEVTYQSYSGESVSIPKEGYVILIPEADANLYYAALPIGTIVSIDENLYLNSGLTTAVANMKLGVGGSGILMKNGEAYTGDAHAVTPKADVARTVVASVKESNEILLVTVDKTSDYVGINQTELIELLQRYNVQDAMYFDGGGSTTFVARNEGELAPSLQNYPTGGEQRKVINGVGVYSASQMGNLANLKIIPTSTEAFVGEKVSFTVKGTDENNNPVPIDSNDVTYSLASGEGHFSGNILSPTKAGNILVVATCQGVEVGLEINVEEAPKGLQIEPSLLQIDENSTKTFQVYGINSKGSKVPLSGDKITWTSNQSSISVSNNTVSAQGECIGKVTAQYKGIQSEAGVVVGKATIAVDSLETNSAKWGGDTNTVTGSVCACDDPVYHGSRSLKMTYTFNPSSNKQVAYTVFDTPIPIREDARSINMWLYGKEQGHTAKIELVDSEGKTYYLKLTDSINFSGWKFVSASIPDEAVLPAKVTKFYTYANLVNEKITTSVYMDHISITRGFRNGIGIATRADYLFDPYYKESLQLPTGNQYMINIVGATRSDSMLLNSESIDAMSKKLGEGASVVVKASTKNSQLSLNGTQYTYANTYQEETYKNTKLIMIGTDSGGIRATEASAWSRAKASIENSSNVKNIMIVMSLNPLTQFSDAKEGKAFHDYLVEIKKQTGQNIFVIYAGGKEPEVRMEEGIRYIRTNGIDATTDSYQEGSFIKFKMDSDAVYYTIEKLK
;
A
#
# COMPACT_ATOMS: atom_id res chain seq x y z
N MET A 1 -37.31 26.06 12.74
CA MET A 1 -36.52 25.89 13.98
C MET A 1 -36.82 24.51 14.59
N LYS A 2 -36.06 23.47 14.21
CA LYS A 2 -36.01 22.22 14.97
C LYS A 2 -34.57 21.68 14.87
N LYS A 3 -34.06 21.25 15.99
CA LYS A 3 -32.69 20.95 16.35
C LYS A 3 -32.05 19.90 15.42
N MET A 4 -30.94 20.24 14.77
CA MET A 4 -29.97 19.31 14.24
C MET A 4 -29.23 18.68 15.42
N SER A 5 -29.35 17.38 15.60
CA SER A 5 -28.60 16.62 16.56
C SER A 5 -27.19 16.35 16.02
N LYS A 6 -26.18 16.93 16.66
CA LYS A 6 -24.78 16.55 16.48
C LYS A 6 -24.59 15.14 17.04
N LYS A 7 -24.30 14.17 16.16
CA LYS A 7 -23.73 12.91 16.59
C LYS A 7 -22.23 13.10 16.78
N LEU A 8 -21.81 13.27 18.03
CA LEU A 8 -20.42 13.16 18.46
C LEU A 8 -20.02 11.68 18.36
N ALA A 9 -18.99 11.38 17.60
CA ALA A 9 -18.29 10.10 17.71
C ALA A 9 -17.52 10.09 19.03
N ALA A 10 -17.89 9.20 19.92
CA ALA A 10 -17.20 9.01 21.19
C ALA A 10 -15.94 8.15 20.96
N ILE A 11 -14.76 8.73 21.17
CA ILE A 11 -13.50 8.01 21.28
C ILE A 11 -13.46 7.41 22.68
N VAL A 12 -13.50 6.08 22.77
CA VAL A 12 -13.28 5.36 24.02
C VAL A 12 -11.77 5.21 24.23
N LEU A 13 -11.27 5.91 25.25
CA LEU A 13 -9.91 5.76 25.75
C LEU A 13 -9.86 4.51 26.64
N LEU A 14 -9.14 3.47 26.24
CA LEU A 14 -8.79 2.33 27.10
C LEU A 14 -7.36 2.51 27.59
N MET A 15 -7.21 2.95 28.85
CA MET A 15 -5.99 2.75 29.61
C MET A 15 -6.05 1.38 30.29
N GLY A 16 -5.09 0.53 30.00
CA GLY A 16 -4.93 -0.77 30.64
C GLY A 16 -3.45 -1.12 30.79
N ILE A 17 -3.00 -1.16 32.02
CA ILE A 17 -1.65 -1.45 32.51
C ILE A 17 -1.34 -2.94 32.33
N GLY A 18 -0.12 -3.27 31.94
CA GLY A 18 0.39 -4.63 32.08
C GLY A 18 1.65 -4.91 31.25
N TRP A 19 2.82 -4.81 31.84
CA TRP A 19 4.09 -5.23 31.26
C TRP A 19 4.17 -6.74 31.16
N ILE A 20 4.10 -7.27 29.94
CA ILE A 20 4.73 -8.55 29.59
C ILE A 20 5.44 -8.29 28.25
N SER A 21 6.74 -8.39 28.24
CA SER A 21 7.58 -8.26 27.04
C SER A 21 7.41 -9.50 26.15
N SER A 22 6.45 -9.47 25.26
CA SER A 22 6.32 -10.40 24.15
C SER A 22 6.79 -9.69 22.88
N ILE A 23 7.50 -10.42 22.03
CA ILE A 23 8.01 -9.95 20.73
C ILE A 23 6.83 -9.85 19.75
N HIS A 24 5.96 -8.87 19.94
CA HIS A 24 4.81 -8.62 19.08
C HIS A 24 5.05 -7.33 18.27
N ALA A 25 4.59 -7.29 17.02
CA ALA A 25 4.68 -6.09 16.23
C ALA A 25 3.82 -4.98 16.84
N SER A 26 4.44 -3.92 17.32
CA SER A 26 3.70 -2.78 17.87
C SER A 26 3.01 -1.99 16.77
N ILE A 27 1.72 -1.69 16.93
CA ILE A 27 0.98 -0.78 16.04
C ILE A 27 1.44 0.65 16.33
N LEU A 28 2.04 1.28 15.35
CA LEU A 28 2.56 2.65 15.43
C LEU A 28 1.50 3.66 15.00
N HIS A 29 0.74 3.32 13.95
CA HIS A 29 -0.32 4.17 13.40
C HIS A 29 -1.38 3.32 12.70
N SER A 30 -2.62 3.81 12.68
CA SER A 30 -3.76 3.19 11.99
C SER A 30 -4.52 4.23 11.18
N ILE A 31 -4.84 3.88 9.95
CA ILE A 31 -5.73 4.63 9.06
C ILE A 31 -6.93 3.75 8.79
N LYS A 32 -8.11 4.18 9.23
CA LYS A 32 -9.35 3.42 9.14
C LYS A 32 -10.39 4.14 8.27
N SER A 33 -11.03 3.41 7.37
CA SER A 33 -12.22 3.86 6.64
C SER A 33 -13.34 2.84 6.80
N GLU A 34 -14.58 3.31 6.76
CA GLU A 34 -15.79 2.48 6.86
C GLU A 34 -16.77 2.89 5.78
N GLU A 35 -17.32 1.90 5.07
CA GLU A 35 -18.37 2.09 4.06
C GLU A 35 -19.51 1.10 4.29
N ILE A 36 -20.76 1.58 4.20
CA ILE A 36 -21.92 0.72 4.28
C ILE A 36 -22.14 0.06 2.92
N ILE A 37 -22.09 -1.27 2.89
CA ILE A 37 -22.28 -2.06 1.66
C ILE A 37 -23.76 -2.26 1.36
N THR A 38 -24.51 -2.60 2.39
CA THR A 38 -25.96 -2.67 2.46
C THR A 38 -26.35 -2.61 3.95
N LYS A 39 -27.61 -2.37 4.26
CA LYS A 39 -28.09 -2.38 5.66
C LYS A 39 -27.73 -3.72 6.31
N GLY A 40 -27.07 -3.66 7.47
CA GLY A 40 -26.56 -4.83 8.19
C GLY A 40 -25.17 -5.32 7.75
N ALA A 41 -24.55 -4.72 6.71
CA ALA A 41 -23.18 -5.06 6.31
C ALA A 41 -22.33 -3.81 6.06
N THR A 42 -21.16 -3.74 6.73
CA THR A 42 -20.21 -2.63 6.66
C THR A 42 -18.82 -3.14 6.31
N HIS A 43 -18.18 -2.56 5.32
CA HIS A 43 -16.78 -2.77 5.01
C HIS A 43 -15.91 -1.80 5.81
N ILE A 44 -14.96 -2.34 6.53
CA ILE A 44 -13.93 -1.61 7.27
C ILE A 44 -12.60 -1.93 6.59
N ASN A 45 -11.91 -0.91 6.06
CA ASN A 45 -10.52 -1.05 5.65
C ASN A 45 -9.62 -0.38 6.69
N GLU A 46 -8.69 -1.13 7.26
CA GLU A 46 -7.72 -0.63 8.25
C GLU A 46 -6.29 -0.87 7.74
N LYS A 47 -5.55 0.23 7.49
CA LYS A 47 -4.12 0.20 7.16
C LYS A 47 -3.33 0.45 8.43
N LEU A 48 -2.58 -0.56 8.86
CA LEU A 48 -1.78 -0.53 10.07
C LEU A 48 -0.31 -0.34 9.73
N LEU A 49 0.31 0.72 10.22
CA LEU A 49 1.76 0.84 10.28
C LEU A 49 2.25 0.16 11.55
N THR A 50 3.08 -0.86 11.40
CA THR A 50 3.73 -1.57 12.51
C THR A 50 5.24 -1.41 12.42
N ASP A 51 5.97 -1.80 13.46
CA ASP A 51 7.44 -1.84 13.43
C ASP A 51 8.01 -2.75 12.31
N LYS A 52 7.24 -3.76 11.86
CA LYS A 52 7.58 -4.64 10.73
C LYS A 52 7.25 -4.06 9.34
N GLY A 53 6.36 -3.09 9.26
CA GLY A 53 5.87 -2.49 8.02
C GLY A 53 4.35 -2.35 7.97
N TRP A 54 3.83 -2.07 6.78
CA TRP A 54 2.41 -1.86 6.56
C TRP A 54 1.62 -3.17 6.49
N ARG A 55 0.41 -3.16 7.03
CA ARG A 55 -0.62 -4.18 6.84
C ARG A 55 -1.87 -3.56 6.26
N ASN A 56 -2.49 -4.23 5.32
CA ASN A 56 -3.82 -3.89 4.81
C ASN A 56 -4.79 -4.94 5.30
N VAL A 57 -5.76 -4.51 6.10
CA VAL A 57 -6.78 -5.36 6.69
C VAL A 57 -8.13 -4.93 6.13
N ASN A 58 -8.88 -5.87 5.55
CA ASN A 58 -10.26 -5.66 5.16
C ASN A 58 -11.15 -6.50 6.07
N ILE A 59 -12.20 -5.91 6.60
CA ILE A 59 -13.16 -6.55 7.49
C ILE A 59 -14.56 -6.26 6.95
N LEU A 60 -15.30 -7.29 6.64
CA LEU A 60 -16.73 -7.18 6.41
C LEU A 60 -17.45 -7.52 7.73
N LYS A 61 -18.00 -6.52 8.36
CA LYS A 61 -18.79 -6.64 9.58
C LYS A 61 -20.24 -6.83 9.20
N ILE A 62 -20.86 -7.92 9.68
CA ILE A 62 -22.17 -8.40 9.27
C ILE A 62 -23.03 -8.65 10.51
N ASP A 63 -24.19 -8.02 10.57
CA ASP A 63 -25.19 -8.26 11.62
C ASP A 63 -26.18 -9.34 11.17
N LEU A 64 -26.08 -10.54 11.71
CA LEU A 64 -26.97 -11.66 11.42
C LEU A 64 -28.40 -11.47 11.97
N ALA A 65 -28.64 -10.50 12.85
CA ALA A 65 -29.98 -10.16 13.33
C ALA A 65 -30.73 -9.24 12.36
N ASP A 66 -30.04 -8.57 11.43
CA ASP A 66 -30.71 -7.76 10.40
C ASP A 66 -31.33 -8.68 9.34
N SER A 67 -32.65 -8.60 9.18
CA SER A 67 -33.39 -9.41 8.22
C SER A 67 -33.05 -9.12 6.74
N ASN A 68 -32.34 -8.02 6.48
CA ASN A 68 -31.83 -7.69 5.15
C ASN A 68 -30.60 -8.52 4.74
N ILE A 69 -29.97 -9.22 5.68
CA ILE A 69 -28.75 -9.97 5.43
C ILE A 69 -29.04 -11.46 5.21
N LEU A 70 -28.49 -11.97 4.11
CA LEU A 70 -28.39 -13.39 3.84
C LEU A 70 -26.94 -13.76 3.58
N LEU A 71 -26.47 -14.85 4.19
CA LEU A 71 -25.18 -15.46 3.87
C LEU A 71 -25.42 -16.79 3.18
N LYS A 72 -24.67 -16.98 2.08
CA LYS A 72 -24.68 -18.24 1.33
C LYS A 72 -23.28 -18.63 0.89
N PRO A 73 -23.04 -19.93 0.66
CA PRO A 73 -21.81 -20.33 -0.02
C PRO A 73 -21.87 -19.83 -1.48
N MET A 74 -20.72 -19.58 -2.05
CA MET A 74 -20.55 -19.26 -3.47
C MET A 74 -19.64 -20.29 -4.10
N GLU A 75 -20.04 -20.82 -5.23
CA GLU A 75 -19.28 -21.73 -6.07
C GLU A 75 -19.42 -21.33 -7.55
N SER A 76 -18.61 -21.93 -8.41
CA SER A 76 -18.87 -21.88 -9.86
C SER A 76 -20.19 -22.57 -10.21
N ALA A 77 -20.72 -22.34 -11.39
CA ALA A 77 -21.97 -22.96 -11.83
C ALA A 77 -21.97 -24.50 -11.77
N THR A 78 -20.79 -25.12 -11.86
CA THR A 78 -20.65 -26.58 -11.77
C THR A 78 -20.31 -27.07 -10.36
N GLY A 79 -19.90 -26.18 -9.42
CA GLY A 79 -19.38 -26.52 -8.10
C GLY A 79 -18.06 -27.30 -8.08
N LEU A 80 -17.53 -27.66 -9.24
CA LEU A 80 -16.32 -28.46 -9.42
C LEU A 80 -15.16 -27.69 -10.00
N GLU A 81 -15.41 -26.58 -10.70
CA GLU A 81 -14.40 -25.76 -11.33
C GLU A 81 -14.01 -24.58 -10.44
N ARG A 82 -12.76 -24.20 -10.50
CA ARG A 82 -12.27 -23.03 -9.78
C ARG A 82 -12.58 -21.74 -10.53
N GLN A 83 -13.03 -20.73 -9.80
CA GLN A 83 -13.35 -19.40 -10.29
C GLN A 83 -12.78 -18.33 -9.35
N ASN A 84 -12.53 -17.10 -9.81
CA ASN A 84 -12.14 -16.04 -8.89
C ASN A 84 -13.37 -15.52 -8.12
N ILE A 85 -13.13 -14.99 -6.92
CA ILE A 85 -14.22 -14.55 -6.03
C ILE A 85 -15.01 -13.38 -6.63
N LEU A 86 -14.37 -12.46 -7.35
CA LEU A 86 -15.11 -11.37 -8.00
C LEU A 86 -16.18 -11.90 -8.96
N GLN A 87 -15.84 -12.91 -9.75
CA GLN A 87 -16.79 -13.53 -10.68
C GLN A 87 -17.88 -14.27 -9.93
N MET A 88 -17.54 -15.05 -8.85
CA MET A 88 -18.54 -15.73 -8.03
C MET A 88 -19.55 -14.76 -7.41
N VAL A 89 -19.06 -13.62 -6.89
CA VAL A 89 -19.90 -12.56 -6.31
C VAL A 89 -20.83 -11.97 -7.37
N GLN A 90 -20.32 -11.70 -8.58
CA GLN A 90 -21.11 -11.14 -9.68
C GLN A 90 -22.15 -12.15 -10.20
N ASP A 91 -21.76 -13.39 -10.42
CA ASP A 91 -22.63 -14.45 -10.96
C ASP A 91 -23.75 -14.83 -9.98
N SER A 92 -23.44 -14.85 -8.67
CA SER A 92 -24.41 -15.18 -7.63
C SER A 92 -25.33 -14.03 -7.23
N GLY A 93 -24.97 -12.77 -7.60
CA GLY A 93 -25.70 -11.57 -7.17
C GLY A 93 -25.40 -11.15 -5.72
N ALA A 94 -24.32 -11.67 -5.13
CA ALA A 94 -23.84 -11.22 -3.82
C ALA A 94 -23.36 -9.76 -3.88
N VAL A 95 -23.48 -9.03 -2.78
CA VAL A 95 -23.00 -7.64 -2.64
C VAL A 95 -21.58 -7.57 -2.11
N ALA A 96 -21.11 -8.64 -1.46
CA ALA A 96 -19.74 -8.82 -0.98
C ALA A 96 -19.43 -10.30 -0.80
N GLY A 97 -18.14 -10.64 -0.70
CA GLY A 97 -17.71 -12.00 -0.41
C GLY A 97 -16.21 -12.16 -0.26
N VAL A 98 -15.83 -13.27 0.38
CA VAL A 98 -14.45 -13.70 0.55
C VAL A 98 -14.28 -15.15 0.12
N ASN A 99 -13.04 -15.56 -0.20
CA ASN A 99 -12.71 -16.98 -0.39
C ASN A 99 -12.88 -17.75 0.94
N ALA A 100 -13.14 -19.05 0.86
CA ALA A 100 -13.37 -19.84 2.06
C ALA A 100 -12.50 -21.10 2.11
N ASP A 101 -13.02 -22.23 1.68
CA ASP A 101 -12.42 -23.53 1.95
C ASP A 101 -11.18 -23.83 1.12
N TYR A 102 -10.42 -24.81 1.57
CA TYR A 102 -9.28 -25.38 0.87
C TYR A 102 -9.72 -26.28 -0.28
N PHE A 103 -8.82 -26.46 -1.24
CA PHE A 103 -9.04 -27.33 -2.41
C PHE A 103 -7.78 -28.05 -2.84
N ASP A 104 -7.95 -29.16 -3.57
CA ASP A 104 -6.82 -29.90 -4.12
C ASP A 104 -6.23 -29.20 -5.34
N MET A 105 -5.04 -28.65 -5.19
CA MET A 105 -4.32 -27.99 -6.29
C MET A 105 -3.94 -28.93 -7.43
N GLY A 106 -3.84 -30.24 -7.16
CA GLY A 106 -3.49 -31.26 -8.14
C GLY A 106 -4.66 -31.71 -9.01
N SER A 107 -5.91 -31.45 -8.58
CA SER A 107 -7.13 -31.74 -9.34
C SER A 107 -7.64 -30.47 -10.01
N SER A 108 -8.01 -30.55 -11.27
CA SER A 108 -8.68 -29.43 -11.98
C SER A 108 -10.20 -29.42 -11.77
N ASN A 109 -10.79 -30.49 -11.27
CA ASN A 109 -12.23 -30.70 -11.21
C ASN A 109 -12.59 -31.52 -9.96
N SER A 110 -12.74 -30.86 -8.83
CA SER A 110 -13.13 -31.45 -7.57
C SER A 110 -13.79 -30.42 -6.66
N PRO A 111 -14.75 -30.80 -5.79
CA PRO A 111 -15.29 -29.90 -4.79
C PRO A 111 -14.23 -29.50 -3.74
N SER A 112 -14.61 -28.66 -2.80
CA SER A 112 -13.73 -28.25 -1.68
C SER A 112 -13.41 -29.44 -0.77
N LEU A 113 -12.35 -29.27 0.05
CA LEU A 113 -11.89 -30.35 0.94
C LEU A 113 -12.78 -30.52 2.19
N GLY A 114 -13.42 -29.46 2.66
CA GLY A 114 -14.38 -29.49 3.77
C GLY A 114 -15.78 -29.82 3.32
N MET A 115 -16.73 -29.66 4.24
CA MET A 115 -18.15 -29.80 3.92
C MET A 115 -18.73 -28.48 3.42
N LEU A 116 -19.78 -28.59 2.61
CA LEU A 116 -20.60 -27.48 2.18
C LEU A 116 -22.07 -27.75 2.43
N ILE A 117 -22.74 -26.83 3.13
CA ILE A 117 -24.16 -26.89 3.47
C ILE A 117 -24.84 -25.60 3.06
N GLU A 118 -25.97 -25.70 2.37
CA GLU A 118 -26.84 -24.56 2.04
C GLU A 118 -28.30 -24.92 2.34
N ASP A 119 -28.99 -24.05 3.07
CA ASP A 119 -30.40 -24.13 3.39
C ASP A 119 -30.89 -25.54 3.81
N GLY A 120 -30.14 -26.15 4.73
CA GLY A 120 -30.49 -27.46 5.29
C GLY A 120 -30.11 -28.68 4.44
N LYS A 121 -29.36 -28.49 3.38
CA LYS A 121 -28.89 -29.58 2.48
C LYS A 121 -27.37 -29.68 2.53
N LEU A 122 -26.86 -30.88 2.68
CA LEU A 122 -25.46 -31.18 2.45
C LEU A 122 -25.19 -31.20 0.95
N LEU A 123 -24.49 -30.21 0.43
CA LEU A 123 -24.11 -30.18 -0.98
C LEU A 123 -22.98 -31.19 -1.24
N HIS A 124 -21.95 -31.20 -0.42
CA HIS A 124 -20.92 -32.25 -0.43
C HIS A 124 -20.21 -32.37 0.93
N GLY A 125 -19.61 -33.54 1.17
CA GLY A 125 -18.81 -33.78 2.36
C GLY A 125 -18.36 -35.23 2.51
N TYR A 126 -17.31 -35.43 3.32
CA TYR A 126 -16.81 -36.76 3.70
C TYR A 126 -17.39 -37.20 5.04
N ASN A 127 -17.80 -38.47 5.13
CA ASN A 127 -18.13 -39.07 6.40
C ASN A 127 -16.87 -39.22 7.26
N SER A 128 -16.84 -38.57 8.38
CA SER A 128 -15.67 -38.48 9.26
C SER A 128 -15.22 -39.81 9.86
N ASN A 129 -16.12 -40.81 9.89
CA ASN A 129 -15.81 -42.16 10.38
C ASN A 129 -14.94 -42.96 9.40
N PHE A 130 -14.92 -42.58 8.10
CA PHE A 130 -14.29 -43.38 7.04
C PHE A 130 -13.20 -42.62 6.27
N SER A 131 -12.75 -41.48 6.73
CA SER A 131 -11.76 -40.66 6.03
C SER A 131 -10.54 -41.49 5.57
N SER A 132 -10.59 -42.01 4.33
CA SER A 132 -9.53 -42.75 3.68
C SER A 132 -8.47 -41.85 3.01
N LEU A 133 -8.73 -40.56 2.91
CA LEU A 133 -7.90 -39.62 2.18
C LEU A 133 -6.82 -38.94 3.01
N GLY A 134 -6.64 -39.29 4.26
CA GLY A 134 -5.69 -38.60 5.13
C GLY A 134 -6.07 -37.12 5.36
N ILE A 135 -7.26 -36.71 4.92
CA ILE A 135 -7.87 -35.45 5.32
C ILE A 135 -8.05 -35.57 6.83
N LYS A 136 -7.28 -34.78 7.53
CA LYS A 136 -7.24 -34.84 8.97
C LYS A 136 -8.65 -34.63 9.51
N LYS A 137 -9.06 -35.44 10.49
CA LYS A 137 -10.31 -35.33 11.24
C LYS A 137 -10.60 -33.94 11.84
N ASN A 138 -9.86 -32.91 11.49
CA ASN A 138 -9.69 -31.68 12.22
C ASN A 138 -9.80 -30.45 11.30
N MET A 139 -10.61 -30.50 10.25
CA MET A 139 -10.99 -29.28 9.53
C MET A 139 -12.17 -28.66 10.24
N ALA A 140 -12.00 -27.43 10.73
CA ALA A 140 -13.07 -26.67 11.33
C ALA A 140 -14.07 -26.20 10.25
N THR A 141 -15.33 -26.10 10.63
CA THR A 141 -16.40 -25.60 9.78
C THR A 141 -17.09 -24.41 10.42
N PHE A 142 -17.27 -23.37 9.63
CA PHE A 142 -18.14 -22.25 9.98
C PHE A 142 -19.57 -22.63 9.65
N MET A 143 -20.46 -22.56 10.64
CA MET A 143 -21.86 -22.89 10.54
C MET A 143 -22.74 -21.73 10.99
N ILE A 144 -23.91 -21.60 10.38
CA ILE A 144 -25.03 -20.76 10.83
C ILE A 144 -26.25 -21.64 10.91
N ASP A 145 -26.88 -21.71 12.06
CA ASP A 145 -28.12 -22.49 12.26
C ASP A 145 -29.37 -21.74 11.77
N GLN A 146 -30.54 -22.40 11.84
CA GLN A 146 -31.83 -21.82 11.44
C GLN A 146 -32.25 -20.61 12.29
N SER A 147 -31.62 -20.41 13.47
CA SER A 147 -31.81 -19.24 14.35
C SER A 147 -30.82 -18.09 14.11
N ASN A 148 -30.02 -18.16 13.05
CA ASN A 148 -28.92 -17.22 12.73
C ASN A 148 -27.82 -17.19 13.79
N LEU A 149 -27.59 -18.27 14.56
CA LEU A 149 -26.51 -18.37 15.51
C LEU A 149 -25.26 -18.95 14.82
N PRO A 150 -24.13 -18.21 14.81
CA PRO A 150 -22.89 -18.67 14.23
C PRO A 150 -22.17 -19.64 15.18
N SER A 151 -21.50 -20.63 14.62
CA SER A 151 -20.60 -21.53 15.34
C SER A 151 -19.39 -21.91 14.52
N MET A 152 -18.26 -22.16 15.16
CA MET A 152 -17.00 -22.57 14.57
C MET A 152 -16.45 -23.74 15.36
N GLU A 153 -16.58 -24.93 14.81
CA GLU A 153 -16.28 -26.19 15.50
C GLU A 153 -15.71 -27.23 14.52
N TYR A 154 -15.17 -28.29 15.07
CA TYR A 154 -14.76 -29.47 14.32
C TYR A 154 -15.97 -30.41 14.20
N TYR A 155 -16.78 -30.18 13.19
CA TYR A 155 -17.92 -31.01 12.87
C TYR A 155 -17.53 -32.27 12.12
N GLY A 156 -18.12 -33.41 12.50
CA GLY A 156 -18.15 -34.63 11.71
C GLY A 156 -19.46 -34.73 10.92
N ILE A 157 -19.46 -35.42 9.78
CA ILE A 157 -20.64 -35.76 9.02
C ILE A 157 -20.87 -37.28 9.10
N ASN A 158 -22.13 -37.68 9.17
CA ASN A 158 -22.61 -39.05 8.98
C ASN A 158 -23.71 -39.07 7.94
N VAL A 159 -23.49 -39.80 6.85
CA VAL A 159 -24.46 -39.99 5.76
C VAL A 159 -24.99 -41.44 5.85
N GLN A 160 -26.19 -41.61 6.33
CA GLN A 160 -26.82 -42.91 6.55
C GLN A 160 -27.73 -43.28 5.40
N ILE A 161 -27.61 -44.51 4.91
CA ILE A 161 -28.49 -45.11 3.87
C ILE A 161 -29.50 -46.00 4.57
N LYS A 162 -30.78 -45.71 4.41
CA LYS A 162 -31.87 -46.44 5.04
C LYS A 162 -32.81 -47.06 3.98
N ALA A 163 -33.33 -48.23 4.29
CA ALA A 163 -34.38 -48.91 3.55
C ALA A 163 -35.65 -48.94 4.41
N ASN A 164 -36.76 -48.36 3.97
CA ASN A 164 -37.98 -48.26 4.74
C ASN A 164 -37.74 -47.81 6.20
N ASP A 165 -36.96 -46.78 6.39
CA ASP A 165 -36.50 -46.19 7.67
C ASP A 165 -35.56 -47.08 8.51
N VAL A 166 -35.13 -48.21 8.01
CA VAL A 166 -34.16 -49.08 8.68
C VAL A 166 -32.75 -48.85 8.14
N LEU A 167 -31.77 -48.64 9.01
CA LEU A 167 -30.37 -48.41 8.62
C LEU A 167 -29.83 -49.65 7.88
N VAL A 168 -29.36 -49.44 6.65
CA VAL A 168 -28.63 -50.41 5.84
C VAL A 168 -27.10 -50.26 6.02
N GLY A 169 -26.63 -49.04 6.02
CA GLY A 169 -25.24 -48.71 6.18
C GLY A 169 -24.94 -47.22 6.06
N GLU A 170 -23.66 -46.89 5.98
CA GLU A 170 -23.21 -45.51 5.90
C GLU A 170 -22.44 -45.30 4.59
N ALA A 171 -22.64 -44.14 3.96
CA ALA A 171 -21.81 -43.71 2.83
C ALA A 171 -20.49 -43.07 3.29
N GLU A 172 -19.42 -43.30 2.54
CA GLU A 172 -18.11 -42.67 2.77
C GLU A 172 -18.11 -41.18 2.46
N ALA A 173 -18.90 -40.76 1.46
CA ALA A 173 -19.02 -39.37 1.04
C ALA A 173 -20.36 -39.11 0.32
N LYS A 174 -20.74 -37.84 0.27
CA LYS A 174 -21.78 -37.31 -0.63
C LYS A 174 -21.12 -36.31 -1.60
N ASN A 175 -21.37 -36.49 -2.89
CA ASN A 175 -20.92 -35.64 -3.99
C ASN A 175 -19.38 -35.41 -4.04
N ILE A 176 -18.61 -36.25 -3.38
CA ILE A 176 -17.15 -36.30 -3.47
C ILE A 176 -16.76 -37.74 -3.83
N VAL A 177 -15.83 -37.87 -4.77
CA VAL A 177 -15.30 -39.16 -5.22
C VAL A 177 -13.89 -39.35 -4.66
N PRO A 178 -13.68 -40.22 -3.65
CA PRO A 178 -12.36 -40.53 -3.14
C PRO A 178 -11.47 -41.17 -4.23
N THR A 179 -10.17 -40.98 -4.13
CA THR A 179 -9.20 -41.66 -5.01
C THR A 179 -9.32 -43.21 -4.96
N SER A 180 -9.77 -43.74 -3.83
CA SER A 180 -10.08 -45.14 -3.63
C SER A 180 -11.38 -45.23 -2.86
N VAL A 181 -12.44 -45.66 -3.54
CA VAL A 181 -13.78 -45.80 -2.94
C VAL A 181 -13.80 -47.12 -2.14
N LYS A 182 -13.90 -47.05 -0.82
CA LYS A 182 -13.89 -48.23 0.09
C LYS A 182 -15.27 -48.52 0.69
N ARG A 183 -16.20 -47.58 0.62
CA ARG A 183 -17.58 -47.69 1.08
C ARG A 183 -18.49 -47.03 0.04
N PRO A 184 -19.80 -47.24 0.12
CA PRO A 184 -20.72 -46.56 -0.79
C PRO A 184 -20.55 -45.02 -0.78
N ILE A 185 -20.72 -44.39 -1.94
CA ILE A 185 -20.79 -42.94 -2.09
C ILE A 185 -22.14 -42.56 -2.68
N VAL A 186 -22.69 -41.44 -2.25
CA VAL A 186 -23.97 -40.91 -2.74
C VAL A 186 -23.68 -39.73 -3.66
N LEU A 187 -24.25 -39.74 -4.86
CA LEU A 187 -24.15 -38.66 -5.84
C LEU A 187 -25.53 -38.19 -6.23
N ASP A 188 -25.80 -36.89 -6.14
CA ASP A 188 -27.01 -36.26 -6.66
C ASP A 188 -26.67 -35.34 -7.87
N SER A 189 -27.69 -34.78 -8.49
CA SER A 189 -27.57 -33.97 -9.70
C SER A 189 -26.97 -32.56 -9.46
N THR A 190 -26.55 -32.23 -8.23
CA THR A 190 -25.97 -30.93 -7.90
C THR A 190 -24.64 -30.72 -8.61
N TYR A 191 -23.78 -31.74 -8.66
CA TYR A 191 -22.44 -31.67 -9.25
C TYR A 191 -22.21 -32.53 -10.47
N TYR A 192 -23.07 -33.57 -10.68
CA TYR A 192 -22.85 -34.55 -11.73
C TYR A 192 -24.16 -34.82 -12.48
N GLU A 193 -24.12 -34.86 -13.81
CA GLU A 193 -25.27 -35.28 -14.64
C GLU A 193 -25.26 -36.79 -14.88
N THR A 194 -24.09 -37.40 -14.91
CA THR A 194 -23.88 -38.83 -15.13
C THR A 194 -22.73 -39.36 -14.27
N THR A 195 -22.65 -40.67 -14.13
CA THR A 195 -21.54 -41.34 -13.44
C THR A 195 -20.36 -41.70 -14.37
N SER A 196 -20.40 -41.30 -15.66
CA SER A 196 -19.44 -41.73 -16.68
C SER A 196 -17.95 -41.57 -16.31
N ASP A 197 -17.57 -40.39 -15.90
CA ASP A 197 -16.19 -40.07 -15.57
C ASP A 197 -15.69 -40.78 -14.29
N ILE A 198 -16.64 -41.05 -13.40
CA ILE A 198 -16.38 -41.77 -12.14
C ILE A 198 -16.19 -43.25 -12.43
N ILE A 199 -17.08 -43.85 -13.17
CA ILE A 199 -17.03 -45.25 -13.56
C ILE A 199 -15.80 -45.53 -14.44
N ALA A 200 -15.41 -44.59 -15.33
CA ALA A 200 -14.17 -44.74 -16.11
C ALA A 200 -12.93 -44.85 -15.23
N LYS A 201 -12.90 -44.19 -14.07
CA LYS A 201 -11.79 -44.23 -13.09
C LYS A 201 -11.92 -45.41 -12.11
N HIS A 202 -13.15 -45.84 -11.84
CA HIS A 202 -13.48 -46.89 -10.86
C HIS A 202 -14.44 -47.93 -11.50
N PRO A 203 -13.96 -48.74 -12.46
CA PRO A 203 -14.80 -49.62 -13.26
C PRO A 203 -15.40 -50.82 -12.52
N THR A 204 -15.00 -51.04 -11.27
CA THR A 204 -15.53 -52.15 -10.41
C THR A 204 -16.65 -51.68 -9.47
N LEU A 205 -17.07 -50.42 -9.54
CA LEU A 205 -18.19 -49.96 -8.74
C LEU A 205 -19.55 -50.46 -9.30
N TYR A 206 -20.36 -50.88 -8.41
CA TYR A 206 -21.74 -51.23 -8.67
C TYR A 206 -22.63 -50.00 -8.52
N THR A 207 -23.69 -49.87 -9.33
CA THR A 207 -24.55 -48.72 -9.39
C THR A 207 -25.95 -49.05 -8.94
N LEU A 208 -26.52 -48.22 -8.06
CA LEU A 208 -27.91 -48.27 -7.64
C LEU A 208 -28.53 -46.89 -7.85
N VAL A 209 -29.60 -46.80 -8.63
CA VAL A 209 -30.31 -45.55 -8.92
C VAL A 209 -31.55 -45.46 -8.05
N VAL A 210 -31.69 -44.31 -7.36
CA VAL A 210 -32.88 -43.99 -6.56
C VAL A 210 -33.53 -42.76 -7.20
N GLU A 211 -34.77 -42.89 -7.62
CA GLU A 211 -35.57 -41.83 -8.21
C GLU A 211 -36.89 -41.69 -7.43
N ASN A 212 -37.23 -40.45 -7.05
CA ASN A 212 -38.39 -40.17 -6.18
C ASN A 212 -38.42 -40.98 -4.89
N GLY A 213 -37.22 -41.29 -4.33
CA GLY A 213 -37.09 -42.08 -3.11
C GLY A 213 -37.21 -43.58 -3.28
N GLU A 214 -37.36 -44.12 -4.49
CA GLU A 214 -37.52 -45.57 -4.79
C GLU A 214 -36.33 -46.07 -5.63
N VAL A 215 -35.82 -47.25 -5.37
CA VAL A 215 -34.81 -47.92 -6.19
C VAL A 215 -35.43 -48.30 -7.54
N THR A 216 -34.95 -47.66 -8.61
CA THR A 216 -35.46 -47.89 -9.98
C THR A 216 -34.54 -48.75 -10.83
N TYR A 217 -33.26 -48.81 -10.48
CA TYR A 217 -32.26 -49.54 -11.26
C TYR A 217 -31.09 -50.04 -10.39
N GLN A 218 -30.61 -51.22 -10.75
CA GLN A 218 -29.40 -51.86 -10.19
C GLN A 218 -28.52 -52.39 -11.32
N SER A 219 -27.20 -52.16 -11.26
CA SER A 219 -26.21 -52.72 -12.19
C SER A 219 -25.11 -53.45 -11.44
N TYR A 220 -24.67 -54.57 -11.98
CA TYR A 220 -23.53 -55.36 -11.44
C TYR A 220 -22.23 -55.17 -12.20
N SER A 221 -22.17 -54.24 -13.16
CA SER A 221 -21.06 -54.13 -14.12
C SER A 221 -20.55 -52.70 -14.27
N GLY A 222 -20.28 -51.97 -13.28
CA GLY A 222 -19.62 -50.65 -13.41
C GLY A 222 -20.13 -49.81 -14.58
N GLU A 223 -21.41 -49.84 -14.87
CA GLU A 223 -22.07 -49.19 -15.98
C GLU A 223 -22.38 -47.74 -15.66
N SER A 224 -22.13 -46.85 -16.61
CA SER A 224 -22.45 -45.45 -16.47
C SER A 224 -23.99 -45.22 -16.55
N VAL A 225 -24.51 -44.42 -15.63
CA VAL A 225 -25.93 -44.05 -15.58
C VAL A 225 -26.11 -42.54 -15.50
N SER A 226 -27.29 -42.05 -15.92
CA SER A 226 -27.67 -40.65 -15.63
C SER A 226 -28.09 -40.54 -14.17
N ILE A 227 -27.79 -39.41 -13.53
CA ILE A 227 -28.20 -39.12 -12.16
C ILE A 227 -29.59 -38.44 -12.20
N PRO A 228 -30.60 -38.97 -11.54
CA PRO A 228 -31.95 -38.39 -11.57
C PRO A 228 -31.98 -36.98 -10.97
N LYS A 229 -32.78 -36.07 -11.54
CA LYS A 229 -32.97 -34.74 -10.96
C LYS A 229 -33.66 -34.77 -9.59
N GLU A 230 -34.65 -35.66 -9.47
CA GLU A 230 -35.39 -35.91 -8.23
C GLU A 230 -34.92 -37.25 -7.62
N GLY A 231 -33.62 -37.31 -7.26
CA GLY A 231 -33.06 -38.57 -6.71
C GLY A 231 -31.54 -38.51 -6.61
N TYR A 232 -30.93 -39.67 -6.58
CA TYR A 232 -29.46 -39.82 -6.43
C TYR A 232 -29.02 -41.21 -6.92
N VAL A 233 -27.72 -41.34 -7.09
CA VAL A 233 -27.07 -42.61 -7.37
C VAL A 233 -26.20 -43.02 -6.19
N ILE A 234 -26.29 -44.29 -5.80
CA ILE A 234 -25.37 -44.90 -4.83
C ILE A 234 -24.36 -45.73 -5.61
N LEU A 235 -23.09 -45.37 -5.58
CA LEU A 235 -22.00 -46.15 -6.13
C LEU A 235 -21.39 -47.02 -5.00
N ILE A 236 -21.33 -48.34 -5.21
CA ILE A 236 -21.07 -49.33 -4.16
C ILE A 236 -19.84 -50.12 -4.54
N PRO A 237 -18.79 -50.22 -3.68
CA PRO A 237 -17.65 -51.09 -3.90
C PRO A 237 -18.09 -52.57 -3.96
N GLU A 238 -17.38 -53.38 -4.77
CA GLU A 238 -17.67 -54.81 -4.94
C GLU A 238 -17.81 -55.57 -3.59
N ALA A 239 -16.98 -55.22 -2.60
CA ALA A 239 -17.02 -55.85 -1.27
C ALA A 239 -18.38 -55.69 -0.54
N ASP A 240 -19.08 -54.55 -0.79
CA ASP A 240 -20.31 -54.23 -0.11
C ASP A 240 -21.56 -54.50 -1.00
N ALA A 241 -21.38 -54.84 -2.30
CA ALA A 241 -22.46 -54.96 -3.29
C ALA A 241 -23.56 -55.93 -2.89
N ASN A 242 -23.17 -57.12 -2.42
CA ASN A 242 -24.15 -58.15 -2.01
C ASN A 242 -25.04 -57.69 -0.84
N LEU A 243 -24.44 -56.97 0.12
CA LEU A 243 -25.19 -56.44 1.28
C LEU A 243 -26.26 -55.40 0.81
N TYR A 244 -25.83 -54.43 0.04
CA TYR A 244 -26.71 -53.35 -0.39
C TYR A 244 -27.76 -53.82 -1.39
N TYR A 245 -27.43 -54.70 -2.33
CA TYR A 245 -28.41 -55.22 -3.28
C TYR A 245 -29.46 -56.12 -2.64
N ALA A 246 -29.09 -56.89 -1.60
CA ALA A 246 -30.06 -57.66 -0.84
C ALA A 246 -30.96 -56.77 0.02
N ALA A 247 -30.43 -55.68 0.57
CA ALA A 247 -31.21 -54.77 1.41
C ALA A 247 -32.07 -53.76 0.61
N LEU A 248 -31.65 -53.44 -0.63
CA LEU A 248 -32.21 -52.38 -1.47
C LEU A 248 -32.66 -52.95 -2.86
N PRO A 249 -33.50 -53.99 -2.93
CA PRO A 249 -34.02 -54.45 -4.21
C PRO A 249 -34.86 -53.37 -4.93
N ILE A 250 -35.03 -53.45 -6.24
CA ILE A 250 -35.87 -52.54 -7.03
C ILE A 250 -37.27 -52.46 -6.39
N GLY A 251 -37.79 -51.24 -6.27
CA GLY A 251 -39.05 -50.93 -5.58
C GLY A 251 -38.90 -50.62 -4.09
N THR A 252 -37.71 -50.71 -3.51
CA THR A 252 -37.46 -50.32 -2.12
C THR A 252 -37.45 -48.82 -1.95
N ILE A 253 -38.12 -48.32 -0.91
CA ILE A 253 -38.05 -46.92 -0.50
C ILE A 253 -36.71 -46.70 0.24
N VAL A 254 -35.92 -45.75 -0.26
CA VAL A 254 -34.60 -45.40 0.27
C VAL A 254 -34.60 -43.95 0.69
N SER A 255 -34.09 -43.70 1.90
CA SER A 255 -33.82 -42.34 2.39
C SER A 255 -32.33 -42.18 2.75
N ILE A 256 -31.82 -40.97 2.62
CA ILE A 256 -30.49 -40.59 3.07
C ILE A 256 -30.66 -39.63 4.24
N ASP A 257 -30.18 -40.03 5.41
CA ASP A 257 -30.13 -39.17 6.60
C ASP A 257 -28.75 -38.54 6.72
N GLU A 258 -28.73 -37.24 6.80
CA GLU A 258 -27.53 -36.44 6.90
C GLU A 258 -27.44 -35.81 8.31
N ASN A 259 -26.44 -36.18 9.08
CA ASN A 259 -26.28 -35.74 10.44
C ASN A 259 -24.91 -35.16 10.67
N LEU A 260 -24.86 -34.13 11.51
CA LEU A 260 -23.64 -33.50 12.06
C LEU A 260 -23.43 -33.97 13.47
N TYR A 261 -22.21 -34.25 13.86
CA TYR A 261 -21.84 -34.51 15.24
C TYR A 261 -20.57 -33.76 15.65
N LEU A 262 -20.51 -33.44 16.92
CA LEU A 262 -19.37 -32.84 17.58
C LEU A 262 -18.59 -33.89 18.36
N ASN A 263 -17.29 -33.67 18.56
CA ASN A 263 -16.50 -34.53 19.45
C ASN A 263 -17.06 -34.61 20.90
N SER A 264 -17.92 -33.66 21.27
CA SER A 264 -18.67 -33.67 22.54
C SER A 264 -19.80 -34.70 22.62
N GLY A 265 -20.10 -35.42 21.52
CA GLY A 265 -21.22 -36.35 21.42
C GLY A 265 -22.56 -35.72 21.07
N LEU A 266 -22.62 -34.39 20.86
CA LEU A 266 -23.86 -33.73 20.37
C LEU A 266 -24.06 -34.06 18.89
N THR A 267 -25.28 -34.44 18.53
CA THR A 267 -25.68 -34.73 17.15
C THR A 267 -26.85 -33.82 16.75
N THR A 268 -26.81 -33.26 15.55
CA THR A 268 -27.86 -32.45 14.96
C THR A 268 -28.03 -32.82 13.48
N ALA A 269 -29.26 -32.70 12.95
CA ALA A 269 -29.47 -32.89 11.51
C ALA A 269 -28.88 -31.74 10.70
N VAL A 270 -28.34 -32.02 9.52
CA VAL A 270 -27.93 -31.00 8.53
C VAL A 270 -29.05 -30.01 8.22
N ALA A 271 -30.30 -30.48 8.20
CA ALA A 271 -31.50 -29.67 8.00
C ALA A 271 -31.66 -28.49 9.00
N ASN A 272 -30.99 -28.53 10.15
CA ASN A 272 -31.01 -27.45 11.12
C ASN A 272 -30.01 -26.33 10.80
N MET A 273 -29.21 -26.46 9.74
CA MET A 273 -28.19 -25.48 9.36
C MET A 273 -28.60 -24.68 8.11
N LYS A 274 -28.47 -23.37 8.16
CA LYS A 274 -28.63 -22.50 6.97
C LYS A 274 -27.37 -22.51 6.10
N LEU A 275 -26.21 -22.47 6.75
CA LEU A 275 -24.91 -22.38 6.11
C LEU A 275 -23.91 -23.29 6.82
N GLY A 276 -23.11 -23.99 6.06
CA GLY A 276 -21.92 -24.67 6.55
C GLY A 276 -20.81 -24.59 5.51
N VAL A 277 -19.65 -24.05 5.87
CA VAL A 277 -18.49 -23.90 4.97
C VAL A 277 -17.22 -24.35 5.68
N GLY A 278 -16.52 -25.29 5.06
CA GLY A 278 -15.24 -25.80 5.56
C GLY A 278 -14.15 -24.74 5.58
N GLY A 279 -13.15 -24.99 6.40
CA GLY A 279 -11.94 -24.18 6.50
C GLY A 279 -10.78 -25.00 7.03
N SER A 280 -9.89 -24.42 7.82
CA SER A 280 -8.73 -25.13 8.36
C SER A 280 -8.86 -25.37 9.87
N GLY A 281 -8.28 -24.55 10.70
CA GLY A 281 -8.23 -24.69 12.15
C GLY A 281 -8.94 -23.58 12.90
N ILE A 282 -9.36 -23.86 14.12
CA ILE A 282 -9.88 -22.85 15.04
C ILE A 282 -8.70 -21.97 15.50
N LEU A 283 -8.89 -20.67 15.43
CA LEU A 283 -7.89 -19.66 15.78
C LEU A 283 -8.12 -19.13 17.21
N MET A 284 -9.38 -18.85 17.53
CA MET A 284 -9.80 -18.33 18.83
C MET A 284 -11.03 -19.05 19.32
N LYS A 285 -11.15 -19.18 20.65
CA LYS A 285 -12.34 -19.71 21.33
C LYS A 285 -12.56 -18.92 22.62
N ASN A 286 -13.80 -18.46 22.85
CA ASN A 286 -14.15 -17.67 24.04
C ASN A 286 -13.29 -16.42 24.27
N GLY A 287 -12.85 -15.74 23.19
CA GLY A 287 -12.02 -14.54 23.25
C GLY A 287 -10.53 -14.78 23.42
N GLU A 288 -10.10 -16.03 23.56
CA GLU A 288 -8.71 -16.41 23.80
C GLU A 288 -8.15 -17.22 22.62
N ALA A 289 -6.82 -17.26 22.51
CA ALA A 289 -6.14 -18.12 21.55
C ALA A 289 -6.52 -19.59 21.77
N TYR A 290 -6.92 -20.28 20.69
CA TYR A 290 -7.22 -21.70 20.80
C TYR A 290 -5.95 -22.52 21.03
N THR A 291 -5.95 -23.33 22.11
CA THR A 291 -4.79 -24.15 22.52
C THR A 291 -4.89 -25.61 22.13
N GLY A 292 -5.98 -26.02 21.46
CA GLY A 292 -6.13 -27.36 20.89
C GLY A 292 -5.26 -27.56 19.62
N ASP A 293 -5.51 -28.64 18.89
CA ASP A 293 -4.83 -28.93 17.62
C ASP A 293 -5.20 -27.92 16.54
N ALA A 294 -4.64 -26.73 16.63
CA ALA A 294 -4.82 -25.68 15.64
C ALA A 294 -3.95 -26.01 14.40
N HIS A 295 -4.58 -26.41 13.32
CA HIS A 295 -3.92 -26.63 12.04
C HIS A 295 -3.81 -25.37 11.21
N ALA A 296 -3.25 -24.30 11.78
CA ALA A 296 -2.85 -23.16 10.96
C ALA A 296 -1.66 -23.56 10.11
N VAL A 297 -1.80 -23.43 8.80
CA VAL A 297 -0.67 -23.55 7.88
C VAL A 297 0.27 -22.38 8.18
N THR A 298 1.52 -22.66 8.56
CA THR A 298 2.55 -21.65 8.85
C THR A 298 2.15 -20.59 9.91
N PRO A 299 1.89 -20.98 11.17
CA PRO A 299 1.40 -20.05 12.20
C PRO A 299 2.39 -18.93 12.54
N LYS A 300 3.70 -19.17 12.42
CA LYS A 300 4.76 -18.18 12.72
C LYS A 300 5.11 -17.25 11.55
N ALA A 301 4.66 -17.56 10.33
CA ALA A 301 4.98 -16.77 9.16
C ALA A 301 4.01 -15.61 8.96
N ASP A 302 4.54 -14.46 8.56
CA ASP A 302 3.75 -13.34 8.08
C ASP A 302 3.28 -13.64 6.65
N VAL A 303 2.02 -14.02 6.49
CA VAL A 303 1.39 -14.38 5.22
C VAL A 303 0.02 -13.70 5.08
N ALA A 304 -0.55 -13.74 3.86
CA ALA A 304 -1.94 -13.31 3.68
C ALA A 304 -2.88 -14.30 4.37
N ARG A 305 -3.94 -13.79 4.99
CA ARG A 305 -4.90 -14.59 5.77
C ARG A 305 -6.33 -14.25 5.39
N THR A 306 -7.18 -15.27 5.40
CA THR A 306 -8.64 -15.13 5.37
C THR A 306 -9.20 -15.81 6.62
N VAL A 307 -10.08 -15.13 7.35
CA VAL A 307 -10.63 -15.58 8.64
C VAL A 307 -12.12 -15.24 8.71
N VAL A 308 -12.89 -16.11 9.33
CA VAL A 308 -14.23 -15.81 9.81
C VAL A 308 -14.23 -15.79 11.34
N ALA A 309 -14.96 -14.83 11.92
CA ALA A 309 -15.01 -14.64 13.36
C ALA A 309 -16.41 -14.22 13.84
N SER A 310 -16.79 -14.59 15.06
CA SER A 310 -17.98 -14.09 15.75
C SER A 310 -17.60 -13.05 16.82
N VAL A 311 -18.44 -12.05 16.99
CA VAL A 311 -18.22 -10.97 17.97
C VAL A 311 -18.91 -11.35 19.28
N LYS A 312 -18.24 -11.09 20.41
CA LYS A 312 -18.73 -11.42 21.75
C LYS A 312 -20.02 -10.65 22.07
N GLU A 313 -21.00 -11.37 22.65
CA GLU A 313 -22.28 -10.79 23.10
C GLU A 313 -23.02 -10.02 22.00
N SER A 314 -22.85 -10.46 20.73
CA SER A 314 -23.45 -9.84 19.56
C SER A 314 -23.83 -10.92 18.53
N ASN A 315 -24.76 -10.60 17.64
CA ASN A 315 -25.07 -11.44 16.47
C ASN A 315 -24.19 -11.08 15.26
N GLU A 316 -23.09 -10.36 15.48
CA GLU A 316 -22.20 -9.94 14.41
C GLU A 316 -21.15 -11.00 14.11
N ILE A 317 -20.86 -11.16 12.83
CA ILE A 317 -19.68 -11.88 12.34
C ILE A 317 -18.78 -10.95 11.56
N LEU A 318 -17.51 -11.32 11.50
CA LEU A 318 -16.48 -10.63 10.72
C LEU A 318 -15.90 -11.61 9.70
N LEU A 319 -15.90 -11.22 8.42
CA LEU A 319 -15.06 -11.84 7.40
C LEU A 319 -13.82 -10.95 7.22
N VAL A 320 -12.65 -11.48 7.54
CA VAL A 320 -11.41 -10.69 7.65
C VAL A 320 -10.39 -11.19 6.65
N THR A 321 -9.79 -10.28 5.89
CA THR A 321 -8.61 -10.57 5.07
C THR A 321 -7.44 -9.67 5.44
N VAL A 322 -6.23 -10.22 5.44
CA VAL A 322 -4.98 -9.48 5.60
C VAL A 322 -4.08 -9.76 4.40
N ASP A 323 -3.63 -8.72 3.73
CA ASP A 323 -2.86 -8.84 2.50
C ASP A 323 -1.38 -9.14 2.72
N LYS A 324 -0.75 -9.81 1.73
CA LYS A 324 0.69 -10.00 1.61
C LYS A 324 1.15 -9.69 0.20
N THR A 325 1.90 -8.59 0.05
CA THR A 325 2.49 -8.14 -1.22
C THR A 325 3.89 -7.58 -0.97
N SER A 326 4.50 -6.92 -1.96
CA SER A 326 5.71 -6.11 -1.74
C SER A 326 5.47 -4.93 -0.78
N ASP A 327 4.24 -4.42 -0.73
CA ASP A 327 3.83 -3.23 0.02
C ASP A 327 3.24 -3.53 1.40
N TYR A 328 2.80 -4.76 1.64
CA TYR A 328 2.14 -5.21 2.85
C TYR A 328 2.77 -6.50 3.36
N VAL A 329 3.17 -6.51 4.62
CA VAL A 329 4.00 -7.59 5.18
C VAL A 329 3.24 -8.88 5.52
N GLY A 330 1.90 -8.90 5.46
CA GLY A 330 1.11 -10.03 5.95
C GLY A 330 0.97 -10.03 7.47
N ILE A 331 0.51 -11.15 8.04
CA ILE A 331 0.30 -11.29 9.48
C ILE A 331 0.55 -12.73 9.94
N ASN A 332 1.21 -12.91 11.08
CA ASN A 332 1.32 -14.20 11.75
C ASN A 332 0.14 -14.44 12.70
N GLN A 333 0.03 -15.66 13.22
CA GLN A 333 -1.11 -16.06 14.04
C GLN A 333 -1.28 -15.23 15.31
N THR A 334 -0.22 -14.94 16.04
CA THR A 334 -0.29 -14.21 17.31
C THR A 334 -0.79 -12.79 17.10
N GLU A 335 -0.24 -12.09 16.13
CA GLU A 335 -0.64 -10.72 15.78
C GLU A 335 -2.06 -10.66 15.18
N LEU A 336 -2.48 -11.72 14.50
CA LEU A 336 -3.86 -11.84 14.01
C LEU A 336 -4.85 -12.00 15.18
N ILE A 337 -4.52 -12.78 16.19
CA ILE A 337 -5.33 -12.92 17.39
C ILE A 337 -5.46 -11.56 18.12
N GLU A 338 -4.36 -10.83 18.30
CA GLU A 338 -4.36 -9.49 18.89
C GLU A 338 -5.22 -8.50 18.08
N LEU A 339 -5.14 -8.58 16.74
CA LEU A 339 -6.01 -7.79 15.86
C LEU A 339 -7.48 -8.11 16.11
N LEU A 340 -7.86 -9.39 16.14
CA LEU A 340 -9.22 -9.84 16.34
C LEU A 340 -9.75 -9.49 17.75
N GLN A 341 -8.93 -9.54 18.78
CA GLN A 341 -9.27 -9.12 20.14
C GLN A 341 -9.65 -7.64 20.20
N ARG A 342 -9.03 -6.77 19.39
CA ARG A 342 -9.41 -5.35 19.27
C ARG A 342 -10.85 -5.16 18.77
N TYR A 343 -11.37 -6.15 18.02
CA TYR A 343 -12.75 -6.18 17.51
C TYR A 343 -13.69 -7.00 18.41
N ASN A 344 -13.28 -7.32 19.63
CA ASN A 344 -14.06 -8.08 20.62
C ASN A 344 -14.54 -9.45 20.10
N VAL A 345 -13.68 -10.13 19.33
CA VAL A 345 -13.97 -11.44 18.75
C VAL A 345 -14.06 -12.48 19.88
N GLN A 346 -15.08 -13.34 19.78
CA GLN A 346 -15.28 -14.48 20.66
C GLN A 346 -14.67 -15.76 20.12
N ASP A 347 -15.09 -16.17 18.91
CA ASP A 347 -14.59 -17.34 18.22
C ASP A 347 -14.11 -16.95 16.83
N ALA A 348 -13.06 -17.62 16.35
CA ALA A 348 -12.54 -17.40 15.00
C ALA A 348 -11.92 -18.67 14.44
N MET A 349 -12.00 -18.83 13.12
CA MET A 349 -11.33 -19.90 12.38
C MET A 349 -10.72 -19.41 11.07
N TYR A 350 -9.71 -20.14 10.60
CA TYR A 350 -9.09 -19.88 9.30
C TYR A 350 -9.92 -20.43 8.15
N PHE A 351 -10.07 -19.60 7.12
CA PHE A 351 -10.29 -20.02 5.74
C PHE A 351 -8.96 -20.16 4.99
N ASP A 352 -8.97 -20.54 3.70
CA ASP A 352 -7.76 -20.64 2.89
C ASP A 352 -7.11 -19.28 2.75
N GLY A 353 -5.82 -19.23 3.05
CA GLY A 353 -5.02 -18.02 3.05
C GLY A 353 -4.05 -17.92 1.87
N GLY A 354 -2.98 -17.15 2.07
CA GLY A 354 -1.92 -17.00 1.07
C GLY A 354 -2.43 -16.44 -0.25
N GLY A 355 -2.15 -17.12 -1.35
CA GLY A 355 -2.58 -16.68 -2.69
C GLY A 355 -4.08 -16.69 -2.93
N SER A 356 -4.85 -17.41 -2.10
CA SER A 356 -6.31 -17.49 -2.21
C SER A 356 -7.02 -16.30 -1.56
N THR A 357 -6.34 -15.58 -0.64
CA THR A 357 -6.92 -14.44 0.09
C THR A 357 -7.48 -13.40 -0.86
N THR A 358 -8.81 -13.28 -0.87
CA THR A 358 -9.54 -12.35 -1.74
C THR A 358 -10.73 -11.76 -0.99
N PHE A 359 -10.91 -10.44 -1.13
CA PHE A 359 -12.02 -9.69 -0.56
C PHE A 359 -12.66 -8.83 -1.65
N VAL A 360 -13.95 -9.05 -1.87
CA VAL A 360 -14.76 -8.34 -2.85
C VAL A 360 -15.92 -7.68 -2.13
N ALA A 361 -16.22 -6.44 -2.46
CA ALA A 361 -17.39 -5.74 -1.95
C ALA A 361 -17.87 -4.68 -2.95
N ARG A 362 -19.15 -4.37 -2.88
CA ARG A 362 -19.77 -3.25 -3.58
C ARG A 362 -19.62 -2.00 -2.72
N ASN A 363 -18.90 -1.00 -3.18
CA ASN A 363 -18.77 0.26 -2.48
C ASN A 363 -20.11 1.00 -2.43
N GLU A 364 -20.28 1.90 -1.46
CA GLU A 364 -21.50 2.67 -1.25
C GLU A 364 -21.96 3.41 -2.53
N GLY A 365 -23.18 3.12 -2.98
CA GLY A 365 -23.75 3.69 -4.17
C GLY A 365 -23.17 3.18 -5.50
N GLU A 366 -22.26 2.23 -5.50
CA GLU A 366 -21.81 1.54 -6.72
C GLU A 366 -22.82 0.45 -7.12
N LEU A 367 -23.00 0.25 -8.43
CA LEU A 367 -23.91 -0.75 -8.97
C LEU A 367 -23.31 -2.15 -8.98
N ALA A 368 -21.99 -2.26 -9.06
CA ALA A 368 -21.28 -3.53 -9.15
C ALA A 368 -20.23 -3.70 -8.04
N PRO A 369 -20.04 -4.93 -7.53
CA PRO A 369 -18.93 -5.25 -6.63
C PRO A 369 -17.59 -5.19 -7.35
N SER A 370 -16.54 -4.86 -6.59
CA SER A 370 -15.17 -4.78 -7.06
C SER A 370 -14.19 -5.36 -6.04
N LEU A 371 -12.99 -5.69 -6.50
CA LEU A 371 -11.91 -6.18 -5.64
C LEU A 371 -11.45 -5.07 -4.69
N GLN A 372 -11.42 -5.36 -3.40
CA GLN A 372 -11.07 -4.41 -2.34
C GLN A 372 -9.70 -4.67 -1.70
N ASN A 373 -9.15 -5.86 -1.87
CA ASN A 373 -7.84 -6.21 -1.34
C ASN A 373 -6.76 -6.28 -2.42
N TYR A 374 -5.51 -6.47 -2.03
CA TYR A 374 -4.35 -6.63 -2.91
C TYR A 374 -3.92 -8.11 -2.93
N PRO A 375 -4.30 -8.91 -3.94
CA PRO A 375 -3.96 -10.32 -4.00
C PRO A 375 -2.45 -10.56 -4.03
N THR A 376 -2.01 -11.61 -3.36
CA THR A 376 -0.62 -12.05 -3.42
C THR A 376 -0.24 -12.44 -4.85
N GLY A 377 0.80 -11.80 -5.41
CA GLY A 377 1.20 -12.00 -6.81
C GLY A 377 0.52 -11.08 -7.83
N GLY A 378 -0.34 -10.16 -7.39
CA GLY A 378 -0.95 -9.11 -8.21
C GLY A 378 -2.28 -9.49 -8.88
N GLU A 379 -2.63 -10.77 -8.93
CA GLU A 379 -3.87 -11.28 -9.54
C GLU A 379 -4.63 -12.20 -8.58
N GLN A 380 -5.96 -12.23 -8.71
CA GLN A 380 -6.80 -13.15 -7.94
C GLN A 380 -6.53 -14.59 -8.37
N ARG A 381 -6.28 -15.46 -7.38
CA ARG A 381 -6.27 -16.90 -7.62
C ARG A 381 -7.70 -17.40 -7.86
N LYS A 382 -7.86 -18.31 -8.81
CA LYS A 382 -9.09 -19.10 -8.92
C LYS A 382 -9.17 -20.07 -7.75
N VAL A 383 -10.25 -20.02 -7.00
CA VAL A 383 -10.55 -20.85 -5.81
C VAL A 383 -11.82 -21.66 -6.04
N ILE A 384 -12.11 -22.60 -5.16
CA ILE A 384 -13.25 -23.51 -5.35
C ILE A 384 -14.56 -22.89 -4.85
N ASN A 385 -14.51 -22.20 -3.70
CA ASN A 385 -15.69 -21.59 -3.12
C ASN A 385 -15.36 -20.34 -2.30
N GLY A 386 -16.41 -19.66 -1.84
CA GLY A 386 -16.36 -18.52 -0.95
C GLY A 386 -17.63 -18.40 -0.11
N VAL A 387 -17.64 -17.40 0.78
CA VAL A 387 -18.85 -16.98 1.50
C VAL A 387 -19.31 -15.65 0.91
N GLY A 388 -20.54 -15.61 0.43
CA GLY A 388 -21.19 -14.42 -0.12
C GLY A 388 -22.19 -13.79 0.86
N VAL A 389 -22.25 -12.47 0.83
CA VAL A 389 -23.22 -11.65 1.54
C VAL A 389 -24.21 -11.07 0.54
N TYR A 390 -25.49 -11.23 0.82
CA TYR A 390 -26.59 -10.81 -0.07
C TYR A 390 -27.50 -9.84 0.66
N SER A 391 -28.01 -8.85 -0.07
CA SER A 391 -29.13 -8.04 0.39
C SER A 391 -30.44 -8.75 0.08
N ALA A 392 -31.25 -9.00 1.09
CA ALA A 392 -32.57 -9.63 0.93
C ALA A 392 -33.61 -8.66 0.40
N SER A 393 -33.41 -7.35 0.60
CA SER A 393 -34.32 -6.33 0.10
C SER A 393 -34.12 -6.10 -1.40
N GLN A 394 -35.23 -5.97 -2.14
CA GLN A 394 -35.17 -5.42 -3.49
C GLN A 394 -34.80 -3.93 -3.43
N MET A 395 -34.24 -3.42 -4.54
CA MET A 395 -33.95 -1.99 -4.69
C MET A 395 -35.23 -1.17 -4.49
N GLY A 396 -35.19 -0.27 -3.52
CA GLY A 396 -36.26 0.65 -3.18
C GLY A 396 -36.18 2.00 -3.92
N ASN A 397 -36.95 2.96 -3.43
CA ASN A 397 -36.86 4.34 -3.92
C ASN A 397 -35.59 5.01 -3.39
N LEU A 398 -35.14 6.04 -4.10
CA LEU A 398 -34.02 6.86 -3.65
C LEU A 398 -34.30 7.46 -2.27
N ALA A 399 -33.40 7.21 -1.32
CA ALA A 399 -33.48 7.71 0.06
C ALA A 399 -32.28 8.59 0.44
N ASN A 400 -31.10 8.30 -0.09
CA ASN A 400 -29.89 9.05 0.21
C ASN A 400 -29.12 9.38 -1.06
N LEU A 401 -28.42 10.51 -1.04
CA LEU A 401 -27.51 10.94 -2.08
C LEU A 401 -26.12 11.17 -1.49
N LYS A 402 -25.09 10.86 -2.27
CA LYS A 402 -23.70 11.19 -2.01
C LYS A 402 -23.18 12.03 -3.17
N ILE A 403 -22.78 13.28 -2.89
CA ILE A 403 -22.17 14.17 -3.88
C ILE A 403 -20.64 14.05 -3.82
N ILE A 404 -20.01 13.90 -4.97
CA ILE A 404 -18.58 13.68 -5.12
C ILE A 404 -18.02 14.76 -6.06
N PRO A 405 -17.25 15.74 -5.55
CA PRO A 405 -16.62 16.78 -6.36
C PRO A 405 -15.29 16.29 -6.95
N THR A 406 -14.84 16.90 -8.03
CA THR A 406 -13.47 16.75 -8.51
C THR A 406 -12.45 17.38 -7.57
N SER A 407 -12.86 18.38 -6.78
CA SER A 407 -12.08 19.00 -5.71
C SER A 407 -13.02 19.75 -4.75
N THR A 408 -12.69 19.74 -3.46
CA THR A 408 -13.36 20.59 -2.44
C THR A 408 -12.73 21.98 -2.32
N GLU A 409 -11.64 22.24 -3.04
CA GLU A 409 -10.94 23.52 -3.13
C GLU A 409 -10.99 24.00 -4.59
N ALA A 410 -11.19 25.29 -4.84
CA ALA A 410 -11.26 25.85 -6.18
C ALA A 410 -10.68 27.26 -6.23
N PHE A 411 -10.50 27.80 -7.44
CA PHE A 411 -10.22 29.22 -7.67
C PHE A 411 -11.37 29.87 -8.44
N VAL A 412 -11.55 31.18 -8.24
CA VAL A 412 -12.54 31.96 -8.98
C VAL A 412 -12.37 31.76 -10.48
N GLY A 413 -13.44 31.32 -11.13
CA GLY A 413 -13.50 31.05 -12.55
C GLY A 413 -13.06 29.64 -12.96
N GLU A 414 -12.47 28.83 -12.09
CA GLU A 414 -12.17 27.42 -12.38
C GLU A 414 -13.43 26.56 -12.29
N LYS A 415 -13.35 25.36 -12.90
CA LYS A 415 -14.48 24.44 -12.99
C LYS A 415 -14.38 23.35 -11.93
N VAL A 416 -15.44 23.11 -11.18
CA VAL A 416 -15.59 21.95 -10.28
C VAL A 416 -16.73 21.10 -10.82
N SER A 417 -16.43 19.85 -11.18
CA SER A 417 -17.46 18.92 -11.63
C SER A 417 -17.91 18.03 -10.48
N PHE A 418 -19.19 17.64 -10.51
CA PHE A 418 -19.80 16.79 -9.50
C PHE A 418 -20.34 15.51 -10.12
N THR A 419 -20.22 14.41 -9.40
CA THR A 419 -20.99 13.20 -9.64
C THR A 419 -21.86 12.91 -8.42
N VAL A 420 -23.00 12.28 -8.64
CA VAL A 420 -23.91 11.92 -7.55
C VAL A 420 -24.17 10.43 -7.61
N LYS A 421 -24.16 9.79 -6.44
CA LYS A 421 -24.55 8.40 -6.25
C LYS A 421 -25.77 8.37 -5.34
N GLY A 422 -26.68 7.43 -5.59
CA GLY A 422 -27.90 7.26 -4.81
C GLY A 422 -27.98 5.90 -4.15
N THR A 423 -28.60 5.86 -2.97
CA THR A 423 -28.98 4.61 -2.31
C THR A 423 -30.41 4.71 -1.78
N ASP A 424 -31.07 3.54 -1.66
CA ASP A 424 -32.35 3.41 -0.97
C ASP A 424 -32.19 3.41 0.57
N GLU A 425 -33.27 3.20 1.30
CA GLU A 425 -33.29 3.14 2.76
C GLU A 425 -32.50 1.93 3.35
N ASN A 426 -32.24 0.90 2.54
CA ASN A 426 -31.45 -0.26 2.88
C ASN A 426 -30.00 -0.18 2.36
N ASN A 427 -29.56 1.00 1.90
CA ASN A 427 -28.26 1.25 1.26
C ASN A 427 -28.00 0.41 0.00
N ASN A 428 -29.04 -0.10 -0.66
CA ASN A 428 -28.88 -0.64 -1.99
C ASN A 428 -28.72 0.50 -3.00
N PRO A 429 -27.82 0.39 -4.00
CA PRO A 429 -27.60 1.44 -4.96
C PRO A 429 -28.82 1.67 -5.83
N VAL A 430 -29.18 2.91 -5.99
CA VAL A 430 -30.23 3.37 -6.91
C VAL A 430 -29.55 4.05 -8.10
N PRO A 431 -29.74 3.57 -9.34
CA PRO A 431 -29.18 4.22 -10.52
C PRO A 431 -29.69 5.67 -10.63
N ILE A 432 -28.76 6.61 -10.79
CA ILE A 432 -29.05 8.01 -10.97
C ILE A 432 -28.79 8.41 -12.43
N ASP A 433 -29.81 8.90 -13.14
CA ASP A 433 -29.58 9.60 -14.40
C ASP A 433 -29.05 11.01 -14.10
N SER A 434 -27.90 11.35 -14.66
CA SER A 434 -27.30 12.67 -14.48
C SER A 434 -28.21 13.82 -14.93
N ASN A 435 -29.17 13.58 -15.82
CA ASN A 435 -30.16 14.56 -16.28
C ASN A 435 -31.25 14.84 -15.24
N ASP A 436 -31.49 13.92 -14.31
CA ASP A 436 -32.48 14.06 -13.25
C ASP A 436 -31.90 14.79 -12.02
N VAL A 437 -30.59 15.08 -12.03
CA VAL A 437 -29.91 15.78 -10.94
C VAL A 437 -29.89 17.29 -11.22
N THR A 438 -30.44 18.04 -10.31
CA THR A 438 -30.35 19.52 -10.33
C THR A 438 -29.34 19.99 -9.29
N TYR A 439 -28.56 21.04 -9.66
CA TYR A 439 -27.57 21.64 -8.78
C TYR A 439 -27.92 23.07 -8.50
N SER A 440 -27.81 23.52 -7.24
CA SER A 440 -28.06 24.87 -6.80
C SER A 440 -27.01 25.31 -5.78
N LEU A 441 -26.98 26.63 -5.49
CA LEU A 441 -26.15 27.18 -4.42
C LEU A 441 -27.05 27.60 -3.26
N ALA A 442 -26.82 27.01 -2.08
CA ALA A 442 -27.44 27.46 -0.84
C ALA A 442 -26.71 28.70 -0.25
N SER A 443 -25.42 28.86 -0.57
CA SER A 443 -24.62 30.05 -0.24
C SER A 443 -23.45 30.20 -1.21
N GLY A 444 -22.87 31.40 -1.31
CA GLY A 444 -21.77 31.72 -2.21
C GLY A 444 -22.27 32.21 -3.58
N GLU A 445 -21.33 32.48 -4.49
CA GLU A 445 -21.61 33.03 -5.82
C GLU A 445 -20.93 32.19 -6.92
N GLY A 446 -21.70 31.79 -7.94
CA GLY A 446 -21.24 31.00 -9.05
C GLY A 446 -22.36 30.62 -10.02
N HIS A 447 -22.01 29.97 -11.11
CA HIS A 447 -22.93 29.49 -12.13
C HIS A 447 -22.76 28.02 -12.40
N PHE A 448 -23.85 27.30 -12.56
CA PHE A 448 -23.86 25.91 -13.01
C PHE A 448 -24.06 25.81 -14.53
N SER A 449 -23.35 24.89 -15.15
CA SER A 449 -23.62 24.36 -16.49
C SER A 449 -23.70 22.85 -16.38
N GLY A 450 -24.92 22.31 -16.27
CA GLY A 450 -25.14 20.92 -15.89
C GLY A 450 -24.57 20.63 -14.50
N ASN A 451 -23.66 19.65 -14.41
CA ASN A 451 -22.98 19.26 -13.17
C ASN A 451 -21.67 20.02 -12.91
N ILE A 452 -21.41 21.12 -13.61
CA ILE A 452 -20.16 21.89 -13.51
C ILE A 452 -20.44 23.24 -12.88
N LEU A 453 -19.85 23.52 -11.71
CA LEU A 453 -19.83 24.82 -11.05
C LEU A 453 -18.65 25.65 -11.56
N SER A 454 -18.91 26.91 -11.88
CA SER A 454 -17.90 27.97 -12.10
C SER A 454 -18.08 29.04 -11.03
N PRO A 455 -17.28 29.06 -9.95
CA PRO A 455 -17.32 30.07 -8.92
C PRO A 455 -16.99 31.45 -9.47
N THR A 456 -17.72 32.50 -9.06
CA THR A 456 -17.49 33.88 -9.50
C THR A 456 -16.89 34.76 -8.41
N LYS A 457 -16.88 34.31 -7.16
CA LYS A 457 -16.33 35.02 -6.01
C LYS A 457 -15.67 34.08 -5.02
N ALA A 458 -14.61 34.55 -4.37
CA ALA A 458 -13.93 33.81 -3.31
C ALA A 458 -14.81 33.73 -2.03
N GLY A 459 -14.65 32.63 -1.30
CA GLY A 459 -15.37 32.27 -0.08
C GLY A 459 -15.87 30.83 -0.09
N ASN A 460 -16.55 30.43 0.97
CA ASN A 460 -17.17 29.09 1.03
C ASN A 460 -18.49 29.11 0.24
N ILE A 461 -18.63 28.14 -0.64
CA ILE A 461 -19.84 27.89 -1.43
C ILE A 461 -20.48 26.60 -0.93
N LEU A 462 -21.77 26.64 -0.55
CA LEU A 462 -22.54 25.43 -0.25
C LEU A 462 -23.32 25.03 -1.50
N VAL A 463 -22.86 23.95 -2.12
CA VAL A 463 -23.52 23.32 -3.28
C VAL A 463 -24.56 22.34 -2.76
N VAL A 464 -25.74 22.35 -3.35
CA VAL A 464 -26.81 21.37 -3.09
C VAL A 464 -27.13 20.64 -4.39
N ALA A 465 -27.07 19.32 -4.34
CA ALA A 465 -27.56 18.44 -5.40
C ALA A 465 -28.92 17.87 -4.98
N THR A 466 -29.90 17.91 -5.88
CA THR A 466 -31.25 17.39 -5.65
C THR A 466 -31.61 16.41 -6.76
N CYS A 467 -32.09 15.22 -6.38
CA CYS A 467 -32.63 14.21 -7.30
C CYS A 467 -33.86 13.57 -6.67
N GLN A 468 -34.98 13.48 -7.39
CA GLN A 468 -36.24 12.88 -6.93
C GLN A 468 -36.72 13.39 -5.55
N GLY A 469 -36.41 14.65 -5.22
CA GLY A 469 -36.79 15.27 -3.95
C GLY A 469 -35.82 14.97 -2.78
N VAL A 470 -34.79 14.20 -2.98
CA VAL A 470 -33.70 13.97 -2.01
C VAL A 470 -32.59 14.98 -2.24
N GLU A 471 -32.07 15.56 -1.17
CA GLU A 471 -31.05 16.61 -1.23
C GLU A 471 -29.79 16.24 -0.46
N VAL A 472 -28.62 16.64 -0.99
CA VAL A 472 -27.33 16.56 -0.30
C VAL A 472 -26.53 17.84 -0.51
N GLY A 473 -25.91 18.35 0.57
CA GLY A 473 -25.07 19.54 0.55
C GLY A 473 -23.59 19.22 0.66
N LEU A 474 -22.76 20.01 -0.04
CA LEU A 474 -21.29 19.93 0.02
C LEU A 474 -20.69 21.34 0.00
N GLU A 475 -19.72 21.60 0.88
CA GLU A 475 -18.98 22.84 0.89
C GLU A 475 -17.77 22.79 -0.05
N ILE A 476 -17.59 23.85 -0.85
CA ILE A 476 -16.42 24.10 -1.69
C ILE A 476 -15.76 25.39 -1.20
N ASN A 477 -14.48 25.34 -0.89
CA ASN A 477 -13.70 26.51 -0.52
C ASN A 477 -13.09 27.15 -1.77
N VAL A 478 -13.35 28.42 -2.03
CA VAL A 478 -12.93 29.14 -3.23
C VAL A 478 -11.99 30.28 -2.86
N GLU A 479 -10.77 30.26 -3.43
CA GLU A 479 -9.83 31.39 -3.36
C GLU A 479 -9.84 32.19 -4.66
N GLU A 480 -9.43 33.46 -4.58
CA GLU A 480 -9.44 34.41 -5.72
C GLU A 480 -8.48 33.94 -6.84
N ALA A 481 -7.28 33.51 -6.44
CA ALA A 481 -6.23 33.05 -7.35
C ALA A 481 -5.20 32.17 -6.64
N PRO A 482 -4.50 31.30 -7.36
CA PRO A 482 -3.41 30.52 -6.77
C PRO A 482 -2.26 31.42 -6.30
N LYS A 483 -1.45 30.89 -5.38
CA LYS A 483 -0.21 31.51 -4.90
C LYS A 483 1.02 30.97 -5.64
N GLY A 484 0.88 29.83 -6.32
CA GLY A 484 1.92 29.20 -7.13
C GLY A 484 1.30 28.25 -8.16
N LEU A 485 2.12 27.73 -9.07
CA LEU A 485 1.75 26.69 -10.02
C LEU A 485 2.65 25.49 -9.84
N GLN A 486 2.09 24.32 -10.05
CA GLN A 486 2.83 23.04 -10.12
C GLN A 486 2.41 22.26 -11.36
N ILE A 487 3.39 21.77 -12.11
CA ILE A 487 3.18 20.95 -13.32
C ILE A 487 3.57 19.51 -12.98
N GLU A 488 2.73 18.54 -13.32
CA GLU A 488 2.99 17.12 -13.13
C GLU A 488 2.78 16.32 -14.43
N PRO A 489 3.75 15.44 -14.76
CA PRO A 489 5.06 15.28 -14.12
C PRO A 489 5.97 16.50 -14.41
N SER A 490 6.94 16.76 -13.54
CA SER A 490 7.90 17.86 -13.76
C SER A 490 8.87 17.60 -14.92
N LEU A 491 9.03 16.32 -15.29
CA LEU A 491 9.77 15.85 -16.45
C LEU A 491 8.91 14.84 -17.21
N LEU A 492 8.50 15.20 -18.43
CA LEU A 492 7.71 14.36 -19.30
C LEU A 492 8.59 13.71 -20.36
N GLN A 493 8.56 12.38 -20.43
CA GLN A 493 9.11 11.65 -21.55
C GLN A 493 8.03 11.31 -22.56
N ILE A 494 8.28 11.58 -23.82
CA ILE A 494 7.37 11.35 -24.94
C ILE A 494 8.11 10.74 -26.11
N ASP A 495 7.50 9.78 -26.81
CA ASP A 495 8.05 9.28 -28.08
C ASP A 495 7.84 10.29 -29.21
N GLU A 496 8.69 10.22 -30.22
CA GLU A 496 8.55 11.07 -31.41
C GLU A 496 7.17 10.90 -32.05
N ASN A 497 6.58 12.00 -32.50
CA ASN A 497 5.25 12.03 -33.13
C ASN A 497 4.10 11.46 -32.28
N SER A 498 4.27 11.38 -30.97
CA SER A 498 3.22 11.01 -30.03
C SER A 498 2.75 12.22 -29.22
N THR A 499 1.73 12.03 -28.40
CA THR A 499 1.20 13.05 -27.49
C THR A 499 1.11 12.54 -26.06
N LYS A 500 1.37 13.39 -25.09
CA LYS A 500 1.13 13.15 -23.66
C LYS A 500 0.62 14.42 -22.99
N THR A 501 -0.02 14.28 -21.83
CA THR A 501 -0.67 15.38 -21.14
C THR A 501 0.02 15.68 -19.83
N PHE A 502 0.19 16.97 -19.51
CA PHE A 502 0.51 17.44 -18.18
C PHE A 502 -0.76 17.63 -17.34
N GLN A 503 -0.64 17.46 -16.04
CA GLN A 503 -1.59 18.01 -15.07
C GLN A 503 -1.00 19.30 -14.49
N VAL A 504 -1.79 20.37 -14.47
CA VAL A 504 -1.37 21.65 -13.88
C VAL A 504 -2.26 21.97 -12.68
N TYR A 505 -1.61 22.29 -11.58
CA TYR A 505 -2.26 22.61 -10.33
C TYR A 505 -1.90 24.04 -9.92
N GLY A 506 -2.92 24.77 -9.44
CA GLY A 506 -2.71 25.96 -8.64
C GLY A 506 -2.42 25.58 -7.19
N ILE A 507 -1.51 26.27 -6.54
CA ILE A 507 -1.23 26.10 -5.11
C ILE A 507 -2.01 27.16 -4.36
N ASN A 508 -2.90 26.76 -3.45
CA ASN A 508 -3.71 27.69 -2.67
C ASN A 508 -2.95 28.27 -1.46
N SER A 509 -3.58 29.11 -0.67
CA SER A 509 -2.96 29.75 0.49
C SER A 509 -2.55 28.79 1.61
N LYS A 510 -3.09 27.57 1.62
CA LYS A 510 -2.75 26.47 2.56
C LYS A 510 -1.68 25.54 2.00
N GLY A 511 -1.20 25.76 0.75
CA GLY A 511 -0.26 24.88 0.06
C GLY A 511 -0.91 23.70 -0.64
N SER A 512 -2.24 23.56 -0.61
CA SER A 512 -2.96 22.46 -1.26
C SER A 512 -2.97 22.62 -2.78
N LYS A 513 -2.92 21.50 -3.51
CA LYS A 513 -2.99 21.45 -4.96
C LYS A 513 -4.43 21.47 -5.42
N VAL A 514 -4.79 22.41 -6.28
CA VAL A 514 -6.12 22.55 -6.88
C VAL A 514 -5.96 22.41 -8.39
N PRO A 515 -6.66 21.47 -9.05
CA PRO A 515 -6.57 21.30 -10.51
C PRO A 515 -6.97 22.56 -11.25
N LEU A 516 -6.26 22.89 -12.34
CA LEU A 516 -6.58 24.00 -13.22
C LEU A 516 -7.04 23.53 -14.60
N SER A 517 -7.99 24.25 -15.19
CA SER A 517 -8.49 23.97 -16.54
C SER A 517 -7.42 24.29 -17.59
N GLY A 518 -7.09 23.32 -18.45
CA GLY A 518 -6.04 23.45 -19.43
C GLY A 518 -6.28 24.55 -20.48
N ASP A 519 -7.55 24.86 -20.78
CA ASP A 519 -7.98 25.89 -21.70
C ASP A 519 -7.64 27.32 -21.21
N LYS A 520 -7.32 27.48 -19.91
CA LYS A 520 -6.94 28.77 -19.31
C LYS A 520 -5.44 28.95 -19.14
N ILE A 521 -4.65 27.95 -19.47
CA ILE A 521 -3.21 27.99 -19.31
C ILE A 521 -2.55 28.39 -20.62
N THR A 522 -1.73 29.42 -20.57
CA THR A 522 -0.88 29.80 -21.70
C THR A 522 0.43 29.06 -21.61
N TRP A 523 0.79 28.35 -22.68
CA TRP A 523 2.02 27.58 -22.78
C TRP A 523 3.02 28.23 -23.73
N THR A 524 4.30 28.19 -23.35
CA THR A 524 5.42 28.51 -24.21
C THR A 524 6.47 27.40 -24.15
N SER A 525 7.26 27.24 -25.20
CA SER A 525 8.36 26.27 -25.28
C SER A 525 9.63 26.98 -25.74
N ASN A 526 10.78 26.55 -25.20
CA ASN A 526 12.09 26.98 -25.68
C ASN A 526 12.59 26.19 -26.89
N GLN A 527 11.81 25.17 -27.32
CA GLN A 527 12.09 24.34 -28.50
C GLN A 527 10.93 24.44 -29.52
N SER A 528 11.20 24.82 -30.73
CA SER A 528 10.18 24.94 -31.80
C SER A 528 9.55 23.60 -32.20
N SER A 529 10.24 22.49 -31.93
CA SER A 529 9.76 21.13 -32.18
C SER A 529 8.83 20.61 -31.07
N ILE A 530 8.66 21.32 -29.95
CA ILE A 530 7.76 20.97 -28.85
C ILE A 530 6.66 22.01 -28.80
N SER A 531 5.41 21.59 -28.91
CA SER A 531 4.23 22.42 -28.73
C SER A 531 3.34 21.89 -27.63
N VAL A 532 2.68 22.77 -26.89
CA VAL A 532 1.71 22.41 -25.84
C VAL A 532 0.42 23.18 -26.06
N SER A 533 -0.68 22.49 -26.10
CA SER A 533 -2.03 23.08 -26.21
C SER A 533 -2.98 22.32 -25.30
N ASN A 534 -3.75 23.04 -24.50
CA ASN A 534 -4.69 22.45 -23.54
C ASN A 534 -4.02 21.33 -22.72
N ASN A 535 -2.84 21.61 -22.16
CA ASN A 535 -1.99 20.70 -21.40
C ASN A 535 -1.44 19.49 -22.18
N THR A 536 -1.81 19.31 -23.46
CA THR A 536 -1.32 18.21 -24.28
C THR A 536 -0.06 18.63 -25.01
N VAL A 537 1.02 17.89 -24.76
CA VAL A 537 2.32 18.05 -25.43
C VAL A 537 2.32 17.27 -26.71
N SER A 538 2.79 17.87 -27.78
CA SER A 538 3.15 17.19 -29.02
C SER A 538 4.57 17.57 -29.43
N ALA A 539 5.33 16.64 -30.00
CA ALA A 539 6.71 16.87 -30.34
C ALA A 539 7.11 16.16 -31.64
N GLN A 540 7.99 16.80 -32.42
CA GLN A 540 8.54 16.28 -33.67
C GLN A 540 10.06 16.19 -33.55
N GLY A 541 10.61 15.00 -33.86
CA GLY A 541 12.04 14.74 -33.78
C GLY A 541 12.60 14.65 -32.37
N GLU A 542 13.77 14.05 -32.26
CA GLU A 542 14.46 13.83 -30.97
C GLU A 542 15.02 15.15 -30.43
N CYS A 543 14.55 15.59 -29.27
CA CYS A 543 15.01 16.82 -28.64
C CYS A 543 14.78 16.82 -27.10
N ILE A 544 15.34 17.81 -26.43
CA ILE A 544 15.06 18.16 -25.04
C ILE A 544 14.66 19.62 -25.00
N GLY A 545 13.56 19.93 -24.34
CA GLY A 545 13.08 21.29 -24.20
C GLY A 545 12.40 21.56 -22.88
N LYS A 546 12.34 22.85 -22.51
CA LYS A 546 11.55 23.36 -21.41
C LYS A 546 10.24 23.93 -21.93
N VAL A 547 9.18 23.66 -21.21
CA VAL A 547 7.87 24.26 -21.41
C VAL A 547 7.50 25.07 -20.17
N THR A 548 6.89 26.23 -20.38
CA THR A 548 6.44 27.13 -19.31
C THR A 548 4.93 27.29 -19.38
N ALA A 549 4.26 26.96 -18.27
CA ALA A 549 2.85 27.22 -18.08
C ALA A 549 2.67 28.58 -17.38
N GLN A 550 1.72 29.38 -17.87
CA GLN A 550 1.35 30.66 -17.25
C GLN A 550 -0.16 30.70 -16.99
N TYR A 551 -0.52 31.06 -15.76
CA TYR A 551 -1.90 31.25 -15.31
C TYR A 551 -2.01 32.46 -14.39
N LYS A 552 -2.89 33.43 -14.69
CA LYS A 552 -3.10 34.66 -13.89
C LYS A 552 -1.79 35.36 -13.48
N GLY A 553 -0.80 35.40 -14.38
CA GLY A 553 0.50 36.05 -14.15
C GLY A 553 1.54 35.18 -13.41
N ILE A 554 1.17 34.01 -12.93
CA ILE A 554 2.09 33.07 -12.25
C ILE A 554 2.62 32.06 -13.29
N GLN A 555 3.88 31.70 -13.18
CA GLN A 555 4.56 30.80 -14.12
C GLN A 555 5.17 29.60 -13.40
N SER A 556 5.23 28.47 -14.10
CA SER A 556 5.97 27.26 -13.70
C SER A 556 6.55 26.57 -14.93
N GLU A 557 7.68 25.90 -14.76
CA GLU A 557 8.38 25.19 -15.84
C GLU A 557 8.32 23.69 -15.66
N ALA A 558 8.30 22.95 -16.78
CA ALA A 558 8.52 21.51 -16.85
C ALA A 558 9.48 21.15 -17.97
N GLY A 559 10.16 20.00 -17.82
CA GLY A 559 11.03 19.46 -18.85
C GLY A 559 10.29 18.49 -19.77
N VAL A 560 10.68 18.45 -21.03
CA VAL A 560 10.21 17.46 -22.01
C VAL A 560 11.42 16.80 -22.66
N VAL A 561 11.47 15.47 -22.63
CA VAL A 561 12.46 14.64 -23.33
C VAL A 561 11.74 13.87 -24.42
N VAL A 562 12.09 14.15 -25.66
CA VAL A 562 11.51 13.49 -26.85
C VAL A 562 12.44 12.39 -27.33
N GLY A 563 11.92 11.20 -27.57
CA GLY A 563 12.65 10.00 -27.95
C GLY A 563 13.12 9.17 -26.75
N LYS A 564 14.16 8.35 -26.93
CA LYS A 564 14.63 7.43 -25.87
C LYS A 564 15.22 8.17 -24.67
N ALA A 565 14.79 7.81 -23.48
CA ALA A 565 15.34 8.36 -22.22
C ALA A 565 16.77 7.89 -21.94
N THR A 566 17.08 6.66 -22.30
CA THR A 566 18.42 6.07 -22.14
C THR A 566 18.97 5.69 -23.50
N ILE A 567 20.18 6.14 -23.80
CA ILE A 567 20.88 5.90 -25.06
C ILE A 567 22.22 5.24 -24.78
N ALA A 568 22.49 4.12 -25.46
CA ALA A 568 23.80 3.51 -25.45
C ALA A 568 24.84 4.47 -26.09
N VAL A 569 25.99 4.62 -25.44
CA VAL A 569 27.12 5.44 -25.94
C VAL A 569 28.34 4.59 -26.25
N ASP A 570 28.52 3.46 -25.58
CA ASP A 570 29.55 2.48 -25.88
C ASP A 570 29.11 1.10 -25.38
N SER A 571 29.06 0.12 -26.26
CA SER A 571 28.73 -1.27 -25.92
C SER A 571 29.93 -2.06 -25.38
N LEU A 572 31.13 -1.47 -25.39
CA LEU A 572 32.43 -2.09 -25.06
C LEU A 572 32.80 -3.30 -25.92
N GLU A 573 32.09 -3.51 -27.07
CA GLU A 573 32.39 -4.61 -28.00
C GLU A 573 33.71 -4.40 -28.77
N THR A 574 34.05 -3.15 -29.05
CA THR A 574 35.26 -2.79 -29.80
C THR A 574 36.24 -1.94 -29.02
N ASN A 575 35.80 -1.27 -27.98
CA ASN A 575 36.66 -0.45 -27.14
C ASN A 575 37.53 -1.34 -26.26
N SER A 576 38.79 -0.97 -26.06
CA SER A 576 39.75 -1.65 -25.17
C SER A 576 40.24 -0.68 -24.09
N ALA A 577 40.91 -1.21 -23.09
CA ALA A 577 41.41 -0.41 -21.98
C ALA A 577 42.72 -0.94 -21.45
N LYS A 578 43.55 -0.05 -20.92
CA LYS A 578 44.83 -0.34 -20.25
C LYS A 578 44.64 -0.39 -18.75
N TRP A 579 45.40 -1.25 -18.13
CA TRP A 579 45.51 -1.34 -16.67
C TRP A 579 46.25 -0.14 -16.08
N GLY A 580 45.83 0.30 -14.91
CA GLY A 580 46.51 1.24 -14.03
C GLY A 580 46.22 0.93 -12.55
N GLY A 581 47.21 1.12 -11.71
CA GLY A 581 47.13 0.97 -10.25
C GLY A 581 47.81 2.11 -9.55
N ASP A 582 47.33 2.42 -8.36
CA ASP A 582 47.89 3.51 -7.52
C ASP A 582 48.97 2.96 -6.63
N THR A 583 50.17 2.97 -7.07
CA THR A 583 51.38 2.53 -6.32
C THR A 583 51.89 1.13 -6.68
N ASN A 584 53.12 0.84 -6.24
CA ASN A 584 53.76 -0.47 -6.39
C ASN A 584 53.06 -1.62 -5.61
N THR A 585 52.00 -1.33 -4.88
CA THR A 585 51.30 -2.27 -4.01
C THR A 585 50.01 -2.82 -4.63
N VAL A 586 49.47 -2.20 -5.71
CA VAL A 586 48.30 -2.65 -6.40
C VAL A 586 48.70 -3.23 -7.75
N THR A 587 48.34 -4.49 -7.99
CA THR A 587 48.66 -5.18 -9.24
C THR A 587 47.39 -5.66 -9.91
N GLY A 588 47.43 -5.79 -11.24
CA GLY A 588 46.26 -6.30 -11.94
C GLY A 588 46.40 -6.31 -13.46
N SER A 589 45.30 -6.53 -14.15
CA SER A 589 45.22 -6.56 -15.62
C SER A 589 43.81 -6.22 -16.10
N VAL A 590 43.74 -5.80 -17.37
CA VAL A 590 42.45 -5.59 -18.08
C VAL A 590 42.46 -6.40 -19.36
N CYS A 591 41.40 -7.10 -19.65
CA CYS A 591 41.22 -7.86 -20.88
C CYS A 591 39.75 -7.91 -21.31
N ALA A 592 39.54 -8.18 -22.60
CA ALA A 592 38.22 -8.58 -23.08
C ALA A 592 37.86 -9.97 -22.51
N CYS A 593 36.59 -10.22 -22.27
CA CYS A 593 36.06 -11.46 -21.71
C CYS A 593 34.73 -11.78 -22.38
N ASP A 594 34.54 -13.04 -22.75
CA ASP A 594 33.34 -13.56 -23.40
C ASP A 594 32.35 -14.22 -22.42
N ASP A 595 32.72 -14.29 -21.13
CA ASP A 595 31.85 -14.74 -20.02
C ASP A 595 32.35 -14.20 -18.66
N PRO A 596 31.53 -13.48 -17.88
CA PRO A 596 30.13 -13.10 -18.14
C PRO A 596 30.01 -11.89 -19.09
N VAL A 597 28.96 -11.87 -19.93
CA VAL A 597 28.59 -10.78 -20.83
C VAL A 597 27.17 -10.35 -20.53
N TYR A 598 26.91 -9.05 -20.51
CA TYR A 598 25.55 -8.50 -20.37
C TYR A 598 24.90 -8.24 -21.73
N HIS A 599 25.63 -7.59 -22.64
CA HIS A 599 25.15 -7.21 -23.97
C HIS A 599 26.20 -7.55 -25.04
N GLY A 600 25.75 -8.11 -26.15
CA GLY A 600 26.65 -8.45 -27.27
C GLY A 600 27.44 -9.74 -27.03
N SER A 601 28.72 -9.71 -27.34
CA SER A 601 29.61 -10.89 -27.35
C SER A 601 30.78 -10.82 -26.34
N ARG A 602 31.04 -9.65 -25.75
CA ARG A 602 32.13 -9.48 -24.80
C ARG A 602 31.91 -8.37 -23.80
N SER A 603 32.55 -8.49 -22.64
CA SER A 603 32.67 -7.45 -21.62
C SER A 603 34.14 -7.10 -21.38
N LEU A 604 34.43 -5.98 -20.68
CA LEU A 604 35.77 -5.66 -20.19
C LEU A 604 35.93 -6.16 -18.75
N LYS A 605 36.90 -7.05 -18.54
CA LYS A 605 37.24 -7.61 -17.23
C LYS A 605 38.47 -6.86 -16.67
N MET A 606 38.35 -6.28 -15.48
CA MET A 606 39.46 -5.77 -14.68
C MET A 606 39.71 -6.72 -13.51
N THR A 607 40.86 -7.38 -13.49
CA THR A 607 41.34 -8.19 -12.36
C THR A 607 42.36 -7.39 -11.58
N TYR A 608 42.25 -7.34 -10.27
CA TYR A 608 43.14 -6.59 -9.41
C TYR A 608 43.39 -7.27 -8.07
N THR A 609 44.58 -6.93 -7.48
CA THR A 609 44.97 -7.38 -6.14
C THR A 609 45.25 -6.16 -5.28
N PHE A 610 44.51 -6.06 -4.17
CA PHE A 610 44.80 -5.17 -3.06
C PHE A 610 45.57 -5.90 -1.97
N ASN A 611 46.62 -5.31 -1.46
CA ASN A 611 47.40 -5.86 -0.35
C ASN A 611 46.97 -5.20 0.97
N PRO A 612 47.25 -5.83 2.14
CA PRO A 612 46.92 -5.24 3.43
C PRO A 612 47.52 -3.80 3.53
N SER A 613 46.68 -2.83 3.86
CA SER A 613 47.07 -1.41 3.92
C SER A 613 46.01 -0.59 4.68
N SER A 614 46.48 0.30 5.54
CA SER A 614 45.67 1.34 6.15
C SER A 614 45.47 2.55 5.21
N ASN A 615 46.17 2.60 4.10
CA ASN A 615 45.99 3.64 3.08
C ASN A 615 45.04 3.15 2.00
N LYS A 616 44.33 4.12 1.42
CA LYS A 616 43.43 3.87 0.27
C LYS A 616 44.23 3.22 -0.87
N GLN A 617 43.71 2.11 -1.39
CA GLN A 617 44.20 1.44 -2.59
C GLN A 617 43.23 1.58 -3.75
N VAL A 618 43.80 1.93 -4.93
CA VAL A 618 42.98 2.22 -6.14
C VAL A 618 43.45 1.37 -7.30
N ALA A 619 42.52 0.67 -7.92
CA ALA A 619 42.69 0.00 -9.20
C ALA A 619 41.83 0.70 -10.27
N TYR A 620 42.38 0.92 -11.45
CA TYR A 620 41.63 1.59 -12.51
C TYR A 620 41.96 1.05 -13.92
N THR A 621 41.05 1.31 -14.86
CA THR A 621 41.29 1.12 -16.29
C THR A 621 41.30 2.48 -16.98
N VAL A 622 42.10 2.62 -18.02
CA VAL A 622 42.09 3.76 -18.95
C VAL A 622 41.55 3.28 -20.28
N PHE A 623 40.40 3.79 -20.70
CA PHE A 623 39.80 3.43 -22.00
C PHE A 623 40.71 3.95 -23.13
N ASP A 624 41.05 3.07 -24.07
CA ASP A 624 41.89 3.43 -25.22
C ASP A 624 41.25 4.49 -26.11
N THR A 625 39.92 4.39 -26.27
CA THR A 625 39.08 5.41 -26.88
C THR A 625 38.19 6.02 -25.78
N PRO A 626 38.41 7.28 -25.37
CA PRO A 626 37.51 7.96 -24.45
C PRO A 626 36.06 7.95 -24.93
N ILE A 627 35.14 7.60 -24.03
CA ILE A 627 33.72 7.40 -24.36
C ILE A 627 33.01 8.76 -24.40
N PRO A 628 32.40 9.15 -25.53
CA PRO A 628 31.81 10.46 -25.66
C PRO A 628 30.49 10.57 -24.90
N ILE A 629 30.30 11.68 -24.20
CA ILE A 629 29.11 12.02 -23.43
C ILE A 629 28.46 13.25 -24.07
N ARG A 630 27.23 13.11 -24.48
CA ARG A 630 26.44 14.13 -25.20
C ARG A 630 26.06 15.31 -24.31
N GLU A 631 25.69 16.44 -24.94
CA GLU A 631 25.24 17.68 -24.27
C GLU A 631 23.96 17.47 -23.42
N ASP A 632 23.08 16.56 -23.83
CA ASP A 632 21.80 16.26 -23.19
C ASP A 632 21.88 15.18 -22.10
N ALA A 633 23.09 14.73 -21.74
CA ALA A 633 23.29 13.74 -20.71
C ALA A 633 23.13 14.33 -19.30
N ARG A 634 22.32 13.68 -18.48
CA ARG A 634 22.12 13.99 -17.05
C ARG A 634 22.84 13.01 -16.14
N SER A 635 22.95 11.75 -16.53
CA SER A 635 23.71 10.72 -15.83
C SER A 635 24.40 9.78 -16.81
N ILE A 636 25.44 9.12 -16.31
CA ILE A 636 26.17 8.07 -17.02
C ILE A 636 25.86 6.76 -16.31
N ASN A 637 25.50 5.74 -17.06
CA ASN A 637 25.10 4.45 -16.56
C ASN A 637 25.98 3.34 -17.16
N MET A 638 26.13 2.25 -16.43
CA MET A 638 26.92 1.11 -16.83
C MET A 638 26.34 -0.17 -16.23
N TRP A 639 26.46 -1.27 -16.94
CA TRP A 639 26.28 -2.58 -16.32
C TRP A 639 27.59 -3.04 -15.72
N LEU A 640 27.57 -3.36 -14.44
CA LEU A 640 28.72 -3.78 -13.64
C LEU A 640 28.48 -5.16 -13.04
N TYR A 641 29.38 -6.10 -13.32
CA TYR A 641 29.33 -7.43 -12.70
C TYR A 641 30.19 -7.45 -11.46
N GLY A 642 29.55 -7.66 -10.32
CA GLY A 642 30.21 -7.74 -9.00
C GLY A 642 30.43 -9.17 -8.54
N LYS A 643 31.25 -9.32 -7.52
CA LYS A 643 31.55 -10.56 -6.77
C LYS A 643 31.52 -10.30 -5.27
N GLU A 644 30.64 -9.38 -4.81
CA GLU A 644 30.48 -9.02 -3.39
C GLU A 644 31.77 -8.53 -2.71
N GLN A 645 32.71 -7.92 -3.49
CA GLN A 645 34.00 -7.51 -2.98
C GLN A 645 33.97 -6.27 -2.09
N GLY A 646 32.82 -5.58 -1.92
CA GLY A 646 32.67 -4.46 -1.00
C GLY A 646 33.34 -3.15 -1.40
N HIS A 647 33.96 -3.08 -2.58
CA HIS A 647 34.76 -1.92 -3.02
C HIS A 647 33.86 -0.84 -3.67
N THR A 648 34.25 0.43 -3.54
CA THR A 648 33.57 1.54 -4.21
C THR A 648 33.92 1.58 -5.70
N ALA A 649 32.95 1.85 -6.59
CA ALA A 649 33.19 2.05 -8.01
C ALA A 649 32.90 3.48 -8.45
N LYS A 650 33.79 4.05 -9.29
CA LYS A 650 33.72 5.39 -9.89
C LYS A 650 34.12 5.40 -11.35
N ILE A 651 33.74 6.46 -12.07
CA ILE A 651 34.25 6.81 -13.39
C ILE A 651 34.88 8.19 -13.38
N GLU A 652 35.86 8.40 -14.24
CA GLU A 652 36.47 9.69 -14.51
C GLU A 652 35.81 10.33 -15.73
N LEU A 653 35.19 11.49 -15.51
CA LEU A 653 34.61 12.33 -16.55
C LEU A 653 35.53 13.53 -16.78
N VAL A 654 35.86 13.81 -18.02
CA VAL A 654 36.60 15.02 -18.41
C VAL A 654 35.67 15.85 -19.29
N ASP A 655 35.37 17.06 -18.87
CA ASP A 655 34.46 17.95 -19.59
C ASP A 655 35.16 18.65 -20.78
N SER A 656 34.42 19.45 -21.53
CA SER A 656 34.93 20.15 -22.73
C SER A 656 35.98 21.21 -22.43
N GLU A 657 36.05 21.71 -21.18
CA GLU A 657 37.08 22.65 -20.70
C GLU A 657 38.31 21.94 -20.12
N GLY A 658 38.29 20.60 -20.10
CA GLY A 658 39.38 19.78 -19.60
C GLY A 658 39.38 19.57 -18.08
N LYS A 659 38.33 19.99 -17.38
CA LYS A 659 38.18 19.77 -15.94
C LYS A 659 37.72 18.32 -15.69
N THR A 660 38.33 17.72 -14.66
CA THR A 660 38.12 16.30 -14.32
C THR A 660 37.16 16.13 -13.13
N TYR A 661 36.23 15.21 -13.23
CA TYR A 661 35.26 14.85 -12.20
C TYR A 661 35.32 13.34 -11.93
N TYR A 662 35.22 12.92 -10.65
CA TYR A 662 35.22 11.53 -10.25
C TYR A 662 33.81 11.13 -9.79
N LEU A 663 33.03 10.62 -10.71
CA LEU A 663 31.63 10.31 -10.51
C LEU A 663 31.46 8.92 -9.86
N LYS A 664 30.69 8.84 -8.79
CA LYS A 664 30.46 7.61 -8.04
C LYS A 664 29.30 6.81 -8.64
N LEU A 665 29.60 5.58 -9.08
CA LEU A 665 28.62 4.63 -9.61
C LEU A 665 27.93 3.82 -8.49
N THR A 666 28.69 3.42 -7.48
CA THR A 666 28.19 2.73 -6.28
C THR A 666 29.15 2.91 -5.11
N ASP A 667 28.62 3.01 -3.89
CA ASP A 667 29.40 3.08 -2.66
C ASP A 667 30.11 1.76 -2.35
N SER A 668 29.48 0.64 -2.73
CA SER A 668 29.99 -0.70 -2.47
C SER A 668 29.50 -1.69 -3.53
N ILE A 669 30.40 -2.48 -4.06
CA ILE A 669 30.05 -3.62 -4.92
C ILE A 669 29.71 -4.79 -3.98
N ASN A 670 28.52 -4.76 -3.38
CA ASN A 670 27.97 -5.73 -2.44
C ASN A 670 26.96 -6.67 -3.09
N PHE A 671 27.10 -6.92 -4.38
CA PHE A 671 26.22 -7.78 -5.19
C PHE A 671 27.07 -8.77 -5.99
N SER A 672 26.48 -9.92 -6.29
CA SER A 672 27.00 -10.93 -7.21
C SER A 672 26.18 -10.89 -8.50
N GLY A 673 26.87 -10.91 -9.65
CA GLY A 673 26.24 -10.83 -10.96
C GLY A 673 26.11 -9.39 -11.50
N TRP A 674 25.35 -9.25 -12.59
CA TRP A 674 25.15 -7.98 -13.27
C TRP A 674 24.20 -7.05 -12.52
N LYS A 675 24.61 -5.79 -12.37
CA LYS A 675 23.80 -4.72 -11.80
C LYS A 675 23.95 -3.45 -12.60
N PHE A 676 22.82 -2.80 -12.91
CA PHE A 676 22.80 -1.47 -13.49
C PHE A 676 23.17 -0.44 -12.43
N VAL A 677 24.23 0.32 -12.69
CA VAL A 677 24.74 1.38 -11.80
C VAL A 677 24.73 2.72 -12.56
N SER A 678 24.53 3.82 -11.83
CA SER A 678 24.36 5.15 -12.43
C SER A 678 25.08 6.21 -11.60
N ALA A 679 25.68 7.18 -12.27
CA ALA A 679 26.30 8.34 -11.66
C ALA A 679 25.74 9.62 -12.29
N SER A 680 25.25 10.56 -11.47
CA SER A 680 24.80 11.88 -11.94
C SER A 680 26.00 12.73 -12.38
N ILE A 681 25.82 13.46 -13.49
CA ILE A 681 26.80 14.42 -13.97
C ILE A 681 26.61 15.74 -13.17
N PRO A 682 27.66 16.31 -12.57
CA PRO A 682 27.57 17.57 -11.83
C PRO A 682 27.09 18.72 -12.72
N ASP A 683 26.35 19.65 -12.14
CA ASP A 683 25.80 20.81 -12.84
C ASP A 683 26.89 21.72 -13.42
N GLU A 684 28.02 21.82 -12.72
CA GLU A 684 29.19 22.61 -13.11
C GLU A 684 30.01 21.97 -14.24
N ALA A 685 29.77 20.72 -14.63
CA ALA A 685 30.50 20.11 -15.75
C ALA A 685 30.00 20.66 -17.10
N VAL A 686 30.90 21.07 -17.94
CA VAL A 686 30.59 21.64 -19.28
C VAL A 686 30.53 20.51 -20.31
N LEU A 687 29.31 20.23 -20.82
CA LEU A 687 29.10 19.20 -21.84
C LEU A 687 29.26 19.79 -23.28
N PRO A 688 29.66 18.99 -24.29
CA PRO A 688 29.89 17.53 -24.23
C PRO A 688 31.17 17.20 -23.45
N ALA A 689 31.21 15.97 -22.90
CA ALA A 689 32.31 15.45 -22.09
C ALA A 689 32.76 14.08 -22.59
N LYS A 690 33.72 13.49 -21.89
CA LYS A 690 34.17 12.12 -22.19
C LYS A 690 34.51 11.35 -20.92
N VAL A 691 34.14 10.08 -20.85
CA VAL A 691 34.60 9.14 -19.82
C VAL A 691 35.94 8.57 -20.25
N THR A 692 36.94 8.73 -19.41
CA THR A 692 38.33 8.31 -19.68
C THR A 692 38.76 7.09 -18.88
N LYS A 693 38.21 6.90 -17.67
CA LYS A 693 38.63 5.82 -16.79
C LYS A 693 37.49 5.25 -15.97
N PHE A 694 37.65 4.00 -15.58
CA PHE A 694 36.85 3.35 -14.53
C PHE A 694 37.73 3.02 -13.34
N TYR A 695 37.25 3.26 -12.12
CA TYR A 695 37.98 3.03 -10.87
C TYR A 695 37.23 2.10 -9.95
N THR A 696 38.01 1.28 -9.20
CA THR A 696 37.52 0.66 -7.96
C THR A 696 38.56 0.90 -6.86
N TYR A 697 38.07 1.09 -5.63
CA TYR A 697 38.99 1.34 -4.51
C TYR A 697 38.46 0.83 -3.18
N ALA A 698 39.39 0.59 -2.24
CA ALA A 698 39.11 0.35 -0.82
C ALA A 698 39.89 1.32 0.04
N ASN A 699 39.28 1.85 1.10
CA ASN A 699 39.91 2.79 2.03
C ASN A 699 40.80 2.07 3.06
N LEU A 700 40.46 0.82 3.41
CA LEU A 700 41.16 -0.05 4.33
C LEU A 700 41.13 -1.46 3.77
N VAL A 701 42.28 -2.12 3.78
CA VAL A 701 42.43 -3.52 3.35
C VAL A 701 43.13 -4.27 4.46
N ASN A 702 42.42 -5.18 5.15
CA ASN A 702 42.97 -5.93 6.28
C ASN A 702 43.72 -7.19 5.84
N GLU A 703 43.36 -7.77 4.71
CA GLU A 703 43.94 -8.97 4.14
C GLU A 703 44.10 -8.85 2.61
N LYS A 704 44.96 -9.65 2.02
CA LYS A 704 45.20 -9.65 0.58
C LYS A 704 43.93 -10.10 -0.16
N ILE A 705 43.37 -9.25 -1.02
CA ILE A 705 42.18 -9.53 -1.83
C ILE A 705 42.56 -9.53 -3.31
N THR A 706 42.37 -10.66 -3.99
CA THR A 706 42.43 -10.76 -5.45
C THR A 706 41.04 -11.02 -6.00
N THR A 707 40.51 -10.12 -6.83
CA THR A 707 39.16 -10.22 -7.37
C THR A 707 39.07 -9.60 -8.76
N SER A 708 37.88 -9.67 -9.37
CA SER A 708 37.61 -9.09 -10.69
C SER A 708 36.27 -8.35 -10.68
N VAL A 709 36.18 -7.32 -11.49
CA VAL A 709 34.95 -6.62 -11.86
C VAL A 709 34.84 -6.61 -13.37
N TYR A 710 33.60 -6.71 -13.90
CA TYR A 710 33.38 -6.66 -15.34
C TYR A 710 32.48 -5.48 -15.66
N MET A 711 32.77 -4.82 -16.77
CA MET A 711 32.05 -3.64 -17.26
C MET A 711 31.46 -3.93 -18.62
N ASP A 712 30.23 -3.51 -18.83
CA ASP A 712 29.54 -3.70 -20.09
C ASP A 712 28.49 -2.60 -20.32
N HIS A 713 28.19 -2.32 -21.59
CA HIS A 713 27.08 -1.48 -22.06
C HIS A 713 26.96 -0.16 -21.31
N ILE A 714 27.81 0.81 -21.68
CA ILE A 714 27.75 2.16 -21.13
C ILE A 714 26.68 2.96 -21.88
N SER A 715 25.81 3.63 -21.11
CA SER A 715 24.72 4.44 -21.61
C SER A 715 24.62 5.78 -20.88
N ILE A 716 23.89 6.71 -21.43
CA ILE A 716 23.50 7.94 -20.75
C ILE A 716 22.01 7.99 -20.54
N THR A 717 21.57 8.58 -19.43
CA THR A 717 20.19 9.03 -19.29
C THR A 717 20.11 10.49 -19.73
N ARG A 718 19.19 10.76 -20.67
CA ARG A 718 18.96 12.10 -21.17
C ARG A 718 18.08 12.90 -20.23
N GLY A 719 18.26 14.20 -20.16
CA GLY A 719 17.42 15.07 -19.34
C GLY A 719 18.19 16.32 -18.89
N PHE A 720 17.57 17.00 -17.95
CA PHE A 720 18.11 18.22 -17.37
C PHE A 720 18.92 17.89 -16.12
N ARG A 721 20.10 18.46 -15.98
CA ARG A 721 20.98 18.33 -14.81
C ARG A 721 20.48 19.21 -13.65
N ASN A 722 20.16 20.47 -13.97
CA ASN A 722 19.49 21.37 -13.04
C ASN A 722 18.02 20.96 -12.94
N GLY A 723 17.58 20.54 -11.77
CA GLY A 723 16.24 19.99 -11.55
C GLY A 723 15.13 20.92 -12.05
N ILE A 724 14.63 20.63 -13.24
CA ILE A 724 13.42 21.28 -13.75
C ILE A 724 12.25 20.67 -13.00
N GLY A 725 11.43 21.53 -12.43
CA GLY A 725 10.22 21.15 -11.72
C GLY A 725 10.41 20.70 -10.27
N ILE A 726 11.66 20.71 -9.75
CA ILE A 726 11.94 20.67 -8.30
C ILE A 726 12.50 22.05 -7.92
N ALA A 727 11.81 23.11 -8.34
CA ALA A 727 12.11 24.43 -7.81
C ALA A 727 11.88 24.41 -6.30
N THR A 728 12.83 24.89 -5.53
CA THR A 728 12.67 25.18 -4.12
C THR A 728 11.39 26.01 -3.95
N ARG A 729 10.41 25.52 -3.22
CA ARG A 729 9.16 26.25 -3.01
C ARG A 729 9.40 27.36 -2.00
N ALA A 730 9.17 28.58 -2.43
CA ALA A 730 9.28 29.77 -1.60
C ALA A 730 7.90 30.19 -1.07
N ASP A 731 7.16 29.23 -0.47
CA ASP A 731 5.80 29.47 0.02
C ASP A 731 5.76 30.52 1.13
N TYR A 732 6.91 30.84 1.74
CA TYR A 732 7.02 31.96 2.69
C TYR A 732 6.61 33.32 2.09
N LEU A 733 6.73 33.50 0.77
CA LEU A 733 6.34 34.76 0.11
C LEU A 733 4.85 35.10 0.28
N PHE A 734 4.01 34.12 0.52
CA PHE A 734 2.59 34.32 0.80
C PHE A 734 2.16 33.81 2.20
N ASP A 735 3.09 33.30 3.01
CA ASP A 735 2.77 32.87 4.37
C ASP A 735 2.60 34.09 5.29
N PRO A 736 1.45 34.27 5.92
CA PRO A 736 1.23 35.41 6.83
C PRO A 736 2.17 35.42 8.05
N TYR A 737 2.79 34.30 8.39
CA TYR A 737 3.71 34.16 9.50
C TYR A 737 5.14 34.57 9.16
N TYR A 738 5.49 34.62 7.86
CA TYR A 738 6.79 35.10 7.42
C TYR A 738 6.89 36.62 7.53
N LYS A 739 8.04 37.10 7.98
CA LYS A 739 8.42 38.52 7.99
C LYS A 739 9.84 38.64 7.47
N GLU A 740 10.13 39.68 6.67
CA GLU A 740 11.47 39.93 6.15
C GLU A 740 12.49 40.17 7.28
N SER A 741 12.04 40.72 8.40
CA SER A 741 12.86 40.89 9.60
C SER A 741 12.01 40.80 10.86
N LEU A 742 12.62 40.38 11.96
CA LEU A 742 12.00 40.29 13.27
C LEU A 742 12.73 41.19 14.27
N GLN A 743 11.95 42.04 14.97
CA GLN A 743 12.49 42.79 16.10
C GLN A 743 12.81 41.89 17.29
N LEU A 744 13.81 42.25 18.11
CA LEU A 744 14.17 41.50 19.32
C LEU A 744 12.94 41.34 20.24
N PRO A 745 12.88 40.27 21.03
CA PRO A 745 11.76 40.01 21.90
C PRO A 745 11.68 41.03 23.05
N THR A 746 10.49 41.43 23.39
CA THR A 746 10.18 42.34 24.52
C THR A 746 9.10 41.73 25.42
N GLY A 747 9.17 41.98 26.70
CA GLY A 747 8.17 41.50 27.67
C GLY A 747 8.10 39.97 27.76
N ASN A 748 6.93 39.43 27.50
CA ASN A 748 6.69 37.97 27.51
C ASN A 748 7.05 37.26 26.21
N GLN A 749 7.45 37.99 25.17
CA GLN A 749 7.90 37.44 23.90
C GLN A 749 9.17 36.61 24.09
N TYR A 750 9.40 35.68 23.18
CA TYR A 750 10.62 34.88 23.13
C TYR A 750 10.97 34.48 21.71
N MET A 751 12.22 34.13 21.50
CA MET A 751 12.73 33.66 20.21
C MET A 751 13.29 32.26 20.31
N ILE A 752 13.01 31.44 19.28
CA ILE A 752 13.65 30.17 19.03
C ILE A 752 14.39 30.26 17.69
N ASN A 753 15.71 30.12 17.74
CA ASN A 753 16.56 30.15 16.56
C ASN A 753 16.96 28.72 16.21
N ILE A 754 16.80 28.32 14.93
CA ILE A 754 17.05 26.94 14.47
C ILE A 754 18.05 26.97 13.32
N VAL A 755 19.14 26.22 13.49
CA VAL A 755 20.22 26.08 12.51
C VAL A 755 20.32 24.64 12.03
N GLY A 756 20.60 24.44 10.74
CA GLY A 756 20.89 23.14 10.13
C GLY A 756 22.31 22.63 10.48
N ALA A 757 22.84 21.76 9.63
CA ALA A 757 24.16 21.17 9.82
C ALA A 757 25.29 22.22 9.74
N THR A 758 26.26 22.12 10.67
CA THR A 758 27.57 22.81 10.55
C THR A 758 28.64 21.75 10.58
N ARG A 759 29.27 21.46 9.44
CA ARG A 759 30.29 20.41 9.36
C ARG A 759 31.60 20.85 9.95
N SER A 760 32.12 20.07 10.88
CA SER A 760 33.43 20.30 11.52
C SER A 760 34.63 20.02 10.62
N ASP A 761 34.44 19.25 9.55
CA ASP A 761 35.47 18.88 8.58
C ASP A 761 35.57 19.83 7.38
N SER A 762 34.73 20.85 7.33
CA SER A 762 34.83 21.90 6.31
C SER A 762 36.01 22.80 6.57
N MET A 763 36.88 22.98 5.58
CA MET A 763 37.98 23.96 5.62
C MET A 763 37.47 25.41 5.71
N LEU A 764 36.19 25.66 5.55
CA LEU A 764 35.53 26.96 5.67
C LEU A 764 35.18 27.32 7.12
N LEU A 765 35.27 26.37 8.05
CA LEU A 765 34.94 26.55 9.47
C LEU A 765 36.20 26.71 10.31
N ASN A 766 36.72 27.93 10.37
CA ASN A 766 37.74 28.32 11.37
C ASN A 766 37.07 28.86 12.64
N SER A 767 37.83 29.06 13.71
CA SER A 767 37.35 29.56 15.00
C SER A 767 36.60 30.88 14.88
N GLU A 768 37.06 31.80 14.06
CA GLU A 768 36.45 33.11 13.84
C GLU A 768 35.07 33.01 13.17
N SER A 769 34.96 32.11 12.17
CA SER A 769 33.68 31.81 11.53
C SER A 769 32.68 31.21 12.52
N ILE A 770 33.14 30.28 13.36
CA ILE A 770 32.30 29.62 14.38
C ILE A 770 31.85 30.64 15.43
N ASP A 771 32.71 31.53 15.88
CA ASP A 771 32.37 32.57 16.85
C ASP A 771 31.36 33.57 16.26
N ALA A 772 31.55 33.99 15.01
CA ALA A 772 30.61 34.89 14.31
C ALA A 772 29.23 34.28 14.17
N MET A 773 29.18 32.99 13.79
CA MET A 773 27.90 32.21 13.69
C MET A 773 27.27 32.08 15.06
N SER A 774 28.03 31.70 16.08
CA SER A 774 27.53 31.50 17.44
C SER A 774 26.91 32.79 17.99
N LYS A 775 27.59 33.95 17.76
CA LYS A 775 27.07 35.27 18.15
C LYS A 775 25.76 35.59 17.45
N LYS A 776 25.69 35.40 16.13
CA LYS A 776 24.48 35.72 15.34
C LYS A 776 23.33 34.81 15.68
N LEU A 777 23.55 33.52 15.87
CA LEU A 777 22.57 32.55 16.32
C LEU A 777 22.06 32.83 17.73
N GLY A 778 22.87 33.33 18.61
CA GLY A 778 22.53 33.71 19.98
C GLY A 778 21.75 35.02 20.10
N GLU A 779 21.75 35.85 19.06
CA GLU A 779 21.16 37.19 19.10
C GLU A 779 19.62 37.11 19.30
N GLY A 780 19.16 37.59 20.46
CA GLY A 780 17.76 37.57 20.86
C GLY A 780 17.21 36.20 21.19
N ALA A 781 17.96 35.12 21.01
CA ALA A 781 17.50 33.76 21.23
C ALA A 781 17.23 33.46 22.72
N SER A 782 16.01 33.01 23.02
CA SER A 782 15.67 32.38 24.29
C SER A 782 16.03 30.89 24.27
N VAL A 783 15.97 30.30 23.09
CA VAL A 783 16.33 28.90 22.83
C VAL A 783 17.03 28.81 21.47
N VAL A 784 18.07 28.03 21.39
CA VAL A 784 18.71 27.64 20.12
C VAL A 784 18.53 26.14 19.89
N VAL A 785 18.05 25.77 18.70
CA VAL A 785 17.89 24.38 18.27
C VAL A 785 18.90 24.07 17.17
N LYS A 786 19.73 23.09 17.41
CA LYS A 786 20.65 22.54 16.41
C LYS A 786 19.98 21.35 15.73
N ALA A 787 19.47 21.53 14.53
CA ALA A 787 18.66 20.55 13.82
C ALA A 787 19.47 19.42 13.15
N SER A 788 20.71 19.20 13.58
CA SER A 788 21.58 18.16 13.04
C SER A 788 22.57 17.66 14.10
N THR A 789 22.96 16.39 13.99
CA THR A 789 24.05 15.80 14.81
C THR A 789 25.44 16.40 14.49
N LYS A 790 25.58 17.12 13.36
CA LYS A 790 26.84 17.71 12.87
C LYS A 790 27.08 19.14 13.35
N ASN A 791 26.52 19.52 14.49
CA ASN A 791 26.61 20.87 15.06
C ASN A 791 27.49 20.95 16.33
N SER A 792 28.42 20.05 16.50
CA SER A 792 29.19 19.90 17.75
C SER A 792 30.10 21.10 18.12
N GLN A 793 30.43 21.93 17.12
CA GLN A 793 31.43 23.04 17.33
C GLN A 793 30.78 24.37 17.72
N LEU A 794 29.49 24.55 17.64
CA LEU A 794 28.83 25.80 18.01
C LEU A 794 28.77 25.94 19.53
N SER A 795 29.48 26.94 20.06
CA SER A 795 29.41 27.30 21.49
C SER A 795 28.48 28.47 21.68
N LEU A 796 27.31 28.21 22.30
CA LEU A 796 26.26 29.18 22.48
C LEU A 796 25.94 29.35 23.96
N ASN A 797 25.58 30.56 24.38
CA ASN A 797 25.05 30.80 25.72
C ASN A 797 23.54 30.61 25.78
N GLY A 798 22.99 30.13 26.89
CA GLY A 798 21.56 29.97 27.11
C GLY A 798 21.01 28.52 26.84
N THR A 799 19.69 28.39 26.75
CA THR A 799 19.04 27.09 26.53
C THR A 799 19.30 26.59 25.14
N GLN A 800 19.81 25.36 25.04
CA GLN A 800 20.14 24.73 23.76
C GLN A 800 19.56 23.33 23.70
N TYR A 801 19.04 22.95 22.53
CA TYR A 801 18.64 21.59 22.21
C TYR A 801 19.36 21.13 20.94
N THR A 802 19.83 19.91 20.93
CA THR A 802 20.56 19.34 19.79
C THR A 802 19.90 18.06 19.34
N TYR A 803 19.55 17.98 18.06
CA TYR A 803 19.06 16.79 17.42
C TYR A 803 20.12 15.67 17.51
N ALA A 804 19.72 14.52 18.05
CA ALA A 804 20.62 13.39 18.31
C ALA A 804 20.23 12.11 17.54
N ASN A 805 19.40 12.22 16.52
CA ASN A 805 18.82 11.09 15.78
C ASN A 805 18.04 10.08 16.63
N THR A 806 17.51 10.55 17.75
CA THR A 806 16.62 9.80 18.65
C THR A 806 15.45 10.68 19.04
N TYR A 807 14.41 10.07 19.62
CA TYR A 807 13.28 10.82 20.11
C TYR A 807 13.63 11.63 21.37
N GLN A 808 13.35 12.94 21.32
CA GLN A 808 13.46 13.86 22.44
C GLN A 808 12.27 14.83 22.40
N GLU A 809 11.83 15.30 23.57
CA GLU A 809 10.77 16.30 23.64
C GLU A 809 11.03 17.30 24.77
N GLU A 810 10.67 18.54 24.52
CA GLU A 810 10.77 19.64 25.47
C GLU A 810 9.57 20.57 25.33
N THR A 811 9.30 21.34 26.37
CA THR A 811 8.29 22.41 26.32
C THR A 811 8.90 23.71 26.80
N TYR A 812 8.87 24.72 25.94
CA TYR A 812 9.33 26.06 26.30
C TYR A 812 8.16 27.04 26.15
N LYS A 813 7.64 27.54 27.29
CA LYS A 813 6.46 28.40 27.33
C LYS A 813 5.26 27.77 26.55
N ASN A 814 4.72 28.42 25.53
CA ASN A 814 3.60 27.93 24.72
C ASN A 814 4.03 27.16 23.44
N THR A 815 5.26 26.67 23.41
CA THR A 815 5.79 25.87 22.29
C THR A 815 6.26 24.50 22.76
N LYS A 816 5.75 23.45 22.13
CA LYS A 816 6.22 22.08 22.25
C LYS A 816 7.26 21.84 21.17
N LEU A 817 8.46 21.39 21.56
CA LEU A 817 9.53 20.97 20.68
C LEU A 817 9.66 19.45 20.72
N ILE A 818 9.58 18.79 19.59
CA ILE A 818 9.70 17.33 19.43
C ILE A 818 10.82 17.07 18.43
N MET A 819 11.83 16.34 18.81
CA MET A 819 12.90 15.89 17.91
C MET A 819 12.73 14.41 17.65
N ILE A 820 12.73 14.03 16.36
CA ILE A 820 12.46 12.65 15.93
C ILE A 820 13.59 12.18 15.03
N GLY A 821 14.28 11.09 15.39
CA GLY A 821 15.29 10.45 14.56
C GLY A 821 14.71 9.91 13.26
N THR A 822 15.33 10.27 12.11
CA THR A 822 14.90 9.82 10.78
C THR A 822 16.06 9.46 9.84
N ASP A 823 17.30 9.43 10.32
CA ASP A 823 18.51 9.26 9.49
C ASP A 823 18.55 7.92 8.73
N SER A 824 17.84 6.88 9.20
CA SER A 824 17.76 5.57 8.53
C SER A 824 16.68 5.50 7.43
N GLY A 825 16.09 6.65 7.05
CA GLY A 825 15.12 6.73 5.96
C GLY A 825 13.65 6.86 6.41
N GLY A 826 13.37 7.15 7.67
CA GLY A 826 12.05 7.39 8.23
C GLY A 826 12.02 7.19 9.74
N ILE A 827 10.88 7.45 10.36
CA ILE A 827 10.70 7.32 11.82
C ILE A 827 10.81 5.84 12.20
N ARG A 828 10.02 4.99 11.55
CA ARG A 828 9.99 3.53 11.79
C ARG A 828 11.37 2.89 11.61
N ALA A 829 12.05 3.24 10.53
CA ALA A 829 13.37 2.68 10.21
C ALA A 829 14.48 3.11 11.17
N THR A 830 14.33 4.26 11.84
CA THR A 830 15.31 4.79 12.79
C THR A 830 14.98 4.39 14.22
N GLU A 831 13.78 4.69 14.69
CA GLU A 831 13.29 4.37 16.05
C GLU A 831 11.76 4.20 16.00
N ALA A 832 11.26 2.98 15.79
CA ALA A 832 9.84 2.72 15.61
C ALA A 832 8.97 3.27 16.76
N SER A 833 9.43 3.14 18.01
CA SER A 833 8.74 3.64 19.20
C SER A 833 8.54 5.17 19.21
N ALA A 834 9.34 5.91 18.41
CA ALA A 834 9.20 7.36 18.31
C ALA A 834 7.85 7.79 17.72
N TRP A 835 7.22 6.96 16.90
CA TRP A 835 5.86 7.21 16.40
C TRP A 835 4.84 7.34 17.54
N SER A 836 4.74 6.34 18.41
CA SER A 836 3.79 6.33 19.51
C SER A 836 4.08 7.43 20.54
N ARG A 837 5.36 7.69 20.78
CA ARG A 837 5.80 8.76 21.70
C ARG A 837 5.46 10.15 21.13
N ALA A 838 5.70 10.37 19.83
CA ALA A 838 5.35 11.63 19.16
C ALA A 838 3.84 11.88 19.18
N LYS A 839 3.03 10.86 18.86
CA LYS A 839 1.58 10.96 18.94
C LYS A 839 1.12 11.32 20.34
N ALA A 840 1.55 10.57 21.35
CA ALA A 840 1.19 10.84 22.75
C ALA A 840 1.61 12.26 23.18
N SER A 841 2.80 12.72 22.78
CA SER A 841 3.28 14.05 23.08
C SER A 841 2.43 15.14 22.43
N ILE A 842 2.08 14.98 21.15
CA ILE A 842 1.25 15.93 20.40
C ILE A 842 -0.17 15.98 20.97
N GLU A 843 -0.81 14.85 21.18
CA GLU A 843 -2.18 14.72 21.73
C GLU A 843 -2.28 15.31 23.15
N ASN A 844 -1.25 15.18 23.97
CA ASN A 844 -1.18 15.77 25.31
C ASN A 844 -0.73 17.25 25.33
N SER A 845 -0.56 17.87 24.17
CA SER A 845 -0.05 19.25 24.06
C SER A 845 -1.16 20.30 23.86
N SER A 846 -2.37 20.06 24.34
CA SER A 846 -3.51 20.99 24.19
C SER A 846 -3.29 22.37 24.85
N ASN A 847 -2.36 22.48 25.79
CA ASN A 847 -2.00 23.68 26.53
C ASN A 847 -0.99 24.59 25.79
N VAL A 848 -0.43 24.16 24.66
CA VAL A 848 0.52 24.95 23.84
C VAL A 848 -0.13 25.38 22.52
N LYS A 849 0.33 26.49 21.96
CA LYS A 849 -0.15 27.00 20.66
C LYS A 849 0.68 26.53 19.48
N ASN A 850 1.95 26.23 19.74
CA ASN A 850 2.88 25.89 18.68
C ASN A 850 3.52 24.52 18.92
N ILE A 851 3.57 23.71 17.87
CA ILE A 851 4.26 22.43 17.84
C ILE A 851 5.37 22.54 16.79
N MET A 852 6.62 22.34 17.19
CA MET A 852 7.79 22.30 16.34
C MET A 852 8.37 20.88 16.34
N ILE A 853 8.39 20.25 15.19
CA ILE A 853 8.93 18.91 14.99
C ILE A 853 10.23 19.03 14.21
N VAL A 854 11.33 18.57 14.79
CA VAL A 854 12.66 18.61 14.18
C VAL A 854 13.08 17.20 13.78
N MET A 855 13.46 17.03 12.53
CA MET A 855 13.93 15.75 11.97
C MET A 855 15.07 16.00 10.97
N SER A 856 15.76 14.94 10.53
CA SER A 856 16.80 15.07 9.51
C SER A 856 16.27 15.02 8.08
N LEU A 857 15.13 14.36 7.87
CA LEU A 857 14.52 14.14 6.55
C LEU A 857 13.14 14.78 6.46
N ASN A 858 12.81 15.28 5.26
CA ASN A 858 11.44 15.70 4.95
C ASN A 858 10.54 14.46 4.77
N PRO A 859 9.50 14.28 5.58
CA PRO A 859 8.64 13.10 5.48
C PRO A 859 7.93 12.97 4.13
N LEU A 860 7.60 14.09 3.47
CA LEU A 860 6.87 14.07 2.19
C LEU A 860 7.72 13.71 0.97
N THR A 861 9.05 13.89 1.06
CA THR A 861 9.91 13.77 -0.14
C THR A 861 11.16 12.93 0.06
N GLN A 862 11.56 12.62 1.30
CA GLN A 862 12.83 11.97 1.60
C GLN A 862 12.71 10.67 2.41
N PHE A 863 11.51 10.34 2.92
CA PHE A 863 11.33 9.04 3.56
C PHE A 863 11.45 7.92 2.53
N SER A 864 12.15 6.86 2.88
CA SER A 864 12.27 5.65 2.06
C SER A 864 10.92 4.96 1.87
N ASP A 865 10.05 5.06 2.90
CA ASP A 865 8.65 4.65 2.83
C ASP A 865 7.76 5.89 2.68
N ALA A 866 7.39 6.22 1.45
CA ALA A 866 6.56 7.38 1.15
C ALA A 866 5.15 7.30 1.80
N LYS A 867 4.63 6.09 2.06
CA LYS A 867 3.36 5.88 2.77
C LYS A 867 3.47 6.30 4.23
N GLU A 868 4.60 6.01 4.88
CA GLU A 868 4.88 6.47 6.25
C GLU A 868 4.92 7.99 6.32
N GLY A 869 5.63 8.62 5.38
CA GLY A 869 5.73 10.09 5.31
C GLY A 869 4.36 10.74 5.11
N LYS A 870 3.55 10.18 4.20
CA LYS A 870 2.17 10.64 3.99
C LYS A 870 1.30 10.45 5.23
N ALA A 871 1.36 9.30 5.88
CA ALA A 871 0.58 9.01 7.09
C ALA A 871 0.93 9.96 8.24
N PHE A 872 2.22 10.32 8.37
CA PHE A 872 2.66 11.32 9.34
C PHE A 872 2.10 12.71 9.02
N HIS A 873 2.14 13.10 7.76
CA HIS A 873 1.53 14.35 7.30
C HIS A 873 0.02 14.40 7.57
N ASP A 874 -0.72 13.37 7.14
CA ASP A 874 -2.17 13.29 7.31
C ASP A 874 -2.56 13.37 8.80
N TYR A 875 -1.79 12.71 9.67
CA TYR A 875 -1.96 12.82 11.12
C TYR A 875 -1.77 14.26 11.63
N LEU A 876 -0.72 14.96 11.18
CA LEU A 876 -0.49 16.36 11.57
C LEU A 876 -1.60 17.29 11.05
N VAL A 877 -2.10 17.06 9.85
CA VAL A 877 -3.23 17.81 9.27
C VAL A 877 -4.49 17.62 10.11
N GLU A 878 -4.77 16.39 10.54
CA GLU A 878 -5.92 16.09 11.39
C GLU A 878 -5.80 16.78 12.76
N ILE A 879 -4.64 16.69 13.41
CA ILE A 879 -4.37 17.43 14.67
C ILE A 879 -4.60 18.93 14.50
N LYS A 880 -4.08 19.52 13.41
CA LYS A 880 -4.27 20.95 13.13
C LYS A 880 -5.75 21.31 12.96
N LYS A 881 -6.53 20.49 12.24
CA LYS A 881 -7.99 20.70 12.08
C LYS A 881 -8.71 20.64 13.42
N GLN A 882 -8.35 19.72 14.30
CA GLN A 882 -8.97 19.53 15.61
C GLN A 882 -8.61 20.61 16.62
N THR A 883 -7.34 21.04 16.65
CA THR A 883 -6.80 21.90 17.71
C THR A 883 -6.59 23.36 17.30
N GLY A 884 -6.44 23.62 16.01
CA GLY A 884 -6.05 24.93 15.48
C GLY A 884 -4.60 25.33 15.75
N GLN A 885 -3.79 24.47 16.33
CA GLN A 885 -2.38 24.71 16.65
C GLN A 885 -1.53 25.01 15.41
N ASN A 886 -0.48 25.80 15.60
CA ASN A 886 0.53 26.01 14.56
C ASN A 886 1.52 24.85 14.57
N ILE A 887 1.66 24.15 13.45
CA ILE A 887 2.54 23.00 13.31
C ILE A 887 3.63 23.31 12.28
N PHE A 888 4.88 23.14 12.72
CA PHE A 888 6.09 23.31 11.90
C PHE A 888 6.89 22.00 11.91
N VAL A 889 7.24 21.51 10.74
CA VAL A 889 8.20 20.41 10.56
C VAL A 889 9.48 20.99 10.00
N ILE A 890 10.58 20.87 10.75
CA ILE A 890 11.84 21.51 10.44
C ILE A 890 12.88 20.42 10.19
N TYR A 891 13.60 20.53 9.07
CA TYR A 891 14.62 19.55 8.72
C TYR A 891 15.85 20.23 8.17
N ALA A 892 17.03 19.58 8.36
CA ALA A 892 18.32 20.15 7.96
C ALA A 892 18.78 19.60 6.61
N GLY A 893 19.49 20.40 5.83
CA GLY A 893 20.17 19.98 4.61
C GLY A 893 19.94 20.90 3.40
N GLY A 894 20.47 20.47 2.24
CA GLY A 894 20.35 21.22 0.98
C GLY A 894 21.26 22.46 0.90
N LYS A 895 21.29 23.08 -0.28
CA LYS A 895 22.09 24.28 -0.55
C LYS A 895 21.39 25.57 -0.14
N GLU A 896 20.05 25.59 -0.26
CA GLU A 896 19.22 26.76 0.01
C GLU A 896 18.12 26.44 1.04
N PRO A 897 17.68 27.43 1.82
CA PRO A 897 16.51 27.25 2.66
C PRO A 897 15.26 27.05 1.78
N GLU A 898 14.29 26.33 2.32
CA GLU A 898 13.01 26.07 1.64
C GLU A 898 11.88 26.17 2.64
N VAL A 899 10.78 26.80 2.25
CA VAL A 899 9.52 26.73 2.97
C VAL A 899 8.47 26.19 2.03
N ARG A 900 7.85 25.11 2.45
CA ARG A 900 6.77 24.44 1.74
C ARG A 900 5.57 24.31 2.66
N MET A 901 4.44 24.83 2.26
CA MET A 901 3.15 24.58 2.94
C MET A 901 2.44 23.41 2.25
N GLU A 902 1.91 22.51 3.06
CA GLU A 902 1.04 21.43 2.59
C GLU A 902 -0.11 21.31 3.58
N GLU A 903 -1.34 21.55 3.10
CA GLU A 903 -2.58 21.54 3.90
C GLU A 903 -2.48 22.32 5.22
N GLY A 904 -1.73 23.43 5.21
CA GLY A 904 -1.51 24.32 6.35
C GLY A 904 -0.40 23.89 7.31
N ILE A 905 0.26 22.76 7.10
CA ILE A 905 1.49 22.35 7.80
C ILE A 905 2.69 23.00 7.09
N ARG A 906 3.63 23.54 7.86
CA ARG A 906 4.83 24.19 7.32
C ARG A 906 6.03 23.29 7.42
N TYR A 907 6.57 22.90 6.28
CA TYR A 907 7.81 22.16 6.14
C TYR A 907 8.93 23.11 5.82
N ILE A 908 9.87 23.28 6.76
CA ILE A 908 10.92 24.30 6.66
C ILE A 908 12.29 23.63 6.66
N ARG A 909 13.01 23.79 5.55
CA ARG A 909 14.40 23.34 5.43
C ARG A 909 15.34 24.45 5.87
N THR A 910 16.26 24.13 6.79
CA THR A 910 17.37 25.01 7.16
C THR A 910 18.68 24.41 6.65
N ASN A 911 19.42 25.18 5.85
CA ASN A 911 20.62 24.64 5.21
C ASN A 911 21.87 24.68 6.11
N GLY A 912 21.93 25.54 7.13
CA GLY A 912 23.14 25.67 7.94
C GLY A 912 24.37 25.94 7.07
N ILE A 913 25.54 25.45 7.51
CA ILE A 913 26.74 25.36 6.68
C ILE A 913 27.05 23.89 6.44
N ASP A 914 26.97 23.46 5.19
CA ASP A 914 27.30 22.09 4.78
C ASP A 914 28.50 22.09 3.83
N ALA A 915 29.12 20.93 3.59
CA ALA A 915 30.22 20.76 2.62
C ALA A 915 29.82 21.11 1.16
N THR A 916 28.53 21.33 0.89
CA THR A 916 27.99 21.76 -0.41
C THR A 916 27.91 23.26 -0.56
N THR A 917 28.16 24.06 0.49
CA THR A 917 28.18 25.52 0.41
C THR A 917 29.61 26.00 0.18
N ASP A 918 29.78 26.97 -0.72
CA ASP A 918 31.09 27.52 -1.07
C ASP A 918 31.62 28.47 0.02
N SER A 919 30.74 28.98 0.88
CA SER A 919 31.08 29.90 1.97
C SER A 919 30.09 29.79 3.12
N TYR A 920 30.55 29.93 4.38
CA TYR A 920 29.67 30.00 5.54
C TYR A 920 28.71 31.21 5.49
N GLN A 921 29.01 32.22 4.70
CA GLN A 921 28.20 33.41 4.51
C GLN A 921 26.89 33.08 3.71
N GLU A 922 26.87 32.02 2.92
CA GLU A 922 25.72 31.55 2.21
C GLU A 922 24.79 30.70 3.10
N GLY A 923 25.29 30.21 4.23
CA GLY A 923 24.50 29.47 5.20
C GLY A 923 23.36 30.35 5.77
N SER A 924 22.28 29.70 6.16
CA SER A 924 21.12 30.36 6.77
C SER A 924 20.59 29.62 7.99
N PHE A 925 19.82 30.33 8.79
CA PHE A 925 19.10 29.78 9.93
C PHE A 925 17.73 30.44 10.04
N ILE A 926 16.85 29.84 10.81
CA ILE A 926 15.46 30.31 10.96
C ILE A 926 15.33 30.93 12.34
N LYS A 927 14.81 32.15 12.42
CA LYS A 927 14.36 32.78 13.66
C LYS A 927 12.86 32.69 13.76
N PHE A 928 12.37 32.17 14.86
CA PHE A 928 10.96 32.24 15.24
C PHE A 928 10.81 33.24 16.39
N LYS A 929 9.89 34.16 16.25
CA LYS A 929 9.44 35.04 17.33
C LYS A 929 8.03 34.66 17.75
N MET A 930 7.86 34.33 19.01
CA MET A 930 6.58 33.94 19.61
C MET A 930 6.08 35.05 20.55
N ASP A 931 4.80 35.28 20.48
CA ASP A 931 4.04 36.07 21.45
C ASP A 931 2.95 35.16 22.08
N SER A 932 2.17 35.72 23.01
CA SER A 932 1.03 34.95 23.63
C SER A 932 0.09 34.36 22.58
N ASP A 933 -0.16 35.08 21.48
CA ASP A 933 -1.18 34.78 20.48
C ASP A 933 -0.69 34.67 19.03
N ALA A 934 0.58 34.95 18.79
CA ALA A 934 1.13 34.98 17.44
C ALA A 934 2.48 34.29 17.35
N VAL A 935 2.77 33.72 16.19
CA VAL A 935 4.08 33.22 15.80
C VAL A 935 4.48 33.86 14.48
N TYR A 936 5.72 34.36 14.41
CA TYR A 936 6.31 34.84 13.18
C TYR A 936 7.67 34.19 12.99
N TYR A 937 8.11 34.05 11.75
CA TYR A 937 9.44 33.56 11.44
C TYR A 937 10.10 34.37 10.32
N THR A 938 11.44 34.33 10.31
CA THR A 938 12.26 34.85 9.21
C THR A 938 13.40 33.87 8.93
N ILE A 939 13.93 33.93 7.71
CA ILE A 939 15.11 33.20 7.28
C ILE A 939 16.26 34.21 7.20
N GLU A 940 17.28 34.03 8.04
CA GLU A 940 18.43 34.91 8.08
C GLU A 940 19.69 34.24 7.53
N LYS A 941 20.46 34.94 6.72
CA LYS A 941 21.78 34.49 6.32
C LYS A 941 22.78 34.69 7.46
N LEU A 942 23.77 33.80 7.51
CA LEU A 942 24.83 33.83 8.54
C LEU A 942 25.91 34.92 8.29
N LYS A 943 25.68 35.85 7.40
CA LYS A 943 26.58 36.98 7.10
C LYS A 943 26.95 37.81 8.32
#